data_e550dd662c52e3ba8df0fbf0613af3f0
#
_entry.id   e550dd662c52e3ba8df0fbf0613af3f0
#
_cell.length_a   1.000
_cell.length_b   1.000
_cell.length_c   1.000
_cell.angle_alpha   90.00
_cell.angle_beta   90.00
_cell.angle_gamma   90.00
#
_symmetry.space_group_name_H-M   'P 1'
#
loop_
_entity.id
_entity.type
_entity.pdbx_description
1 polymer ?
#
loop_
_entity_poly.entity_id
_entity_poly.type
_entity_poly.pdbx_seq_one_letter_code
_entity_poly.pdbx_strand_id
1 'polypeptide(L)'
;MTARTCAALVACLWLAPGVASGQSFEDGVAPLVERSCLACHGDHTVTPLNLARLGFDLTDRATYRTWERVYERVENGEMPPAAAPRPDAAVVETALGSLKRALVDANLAARGGQRTPLRRLTRLEYAYTISDLLGIDEAVGEILSRGLPAEADSGGFDTVAANQAMSPLHVRSYLDAADRALDTALAAGPRPPTDRHVIEYVKSRGLYRSSNAEILGGGAVKQLDDGYATFSAAASTYLLHSLAEGFTVPRPGRYRVAVEAYAYQADTPVTLTLYRGASVGGPASLDELIGSYDLVGDAPQTVVITPFLSPGELISPAVADADFPPGDDPLRYFQPDKNVRDYTGEGIALRSMTIEGPLLDAWPPASTRQLLTGLDFDEAGEVRLTRDPYEHVVDIVAAFAPRAFRRPLEDGELEAYASLAEPLLAGGRPFLEAVRVPLRAILSAPSFLYHHGGEPGEMDDFGLATRLSYFLWRSMPDAELLDAARAGRLSDADVLARQVDRMLDDDRTARFVRDFAGQAFRLYELKATAPDGGLYPEYDDRLGQAMQRETELFLGELLAGNHGVGGLIDADFTFVNRRLAEHYGIAGVEGQQMRKVALPADSPRGGLLTQASVLKVTANGTTTSPVPRGNFVLANLLGQPAAPPPAGVEGLEPDTRGTTTIREQLDAHRSNPVCASCHRVIDPPGFALESFDPIGGFRTHYRSSGGEARYGNALVPGYYSEGPAVDPSGVTPVGDAFADIHEYKRLMLRNDLEQVARHLSSQLLVYATGAEIEFADRDAVEGIVARLRPDGYPVRTMIHEVVRSDLFRSR
;
A
#
# COMPACT_ATOMS: atom_id res chain seq x y z
N MET A 1 83.67 5.47 -15.08
CA MET A 1 83.29 5.56 -16.47
C MET A 1 81.75 5.55 -16.52
N THR A 2 81.34 6.63 -16.57
CA THR A 2 80.09 7.36 -17.06
C THR A 2 78.95 6.48 -17.57
N ALA A 3 77.86 6.48 -16.82
CA ALA A 3 76.46 6.11 -17.27
C ALA A 3 75.63 7.37 -17.44
N ARG A 4 75.06 7.56 -18.64
CA ARG A 4 74.13 8.64 -18.99
C ARG A 4 72.70 8.09 -18.82
N THR A 5 71.97 8.68 -17.92
CA THR A 5 70.52 8.52 -17.75
C THR A 5 69.78 9.43 -18.71
N CYS A 6 68.92 8.84 -19.56
CA CYS A 6 67.87 9.56 -20.29
C CYS A 6 66.59 9.53 -19.45
N ALA A 7 66.14 10.69 -18.97
CA ALA A 7 64.80 10.89 -18.41
C ALA A 7 63.84 11.30 -19.54
N ALA A 8 62.84 10.44 -19.83
CA ALA A 8 61.70 10.78 -20.67
C ALA A 8 60.58 11.39 -19.79
N LEU A 9 60.30 12.69 -20.00
CA LEU A 9 59.15 13.37 -19.44
C LEU A 9 57.89 12.90 -20.22
N VAL A 10 57.02 12.17 -19.56
CA VAL A 10 55.64 11.94 -20.02
C VAL A 10 54.77 13.09 -19.46
N ALA A 11 54.42 14.05 -20.31
CA ALA A 11 53.42 15.04 -19.97
C ALA A 11 52.02 14.43 -20.12
N CYS A 12 51.39 14.06 -18.99
CA CYS A 12 49.97 13.81 -18.96
C CYS A 12 49.22 15.13 -19.09
N LEU A 13 48.63 15.35 -20.27
CA LEU A 13 47.61 16.37 -20.45
C LEU A 13 46.33 15.91 -19.75
N TRP A 14 46.02 16.53 -18.63
CA TRP A 14 44.70 16.49 -18.04
C TRP A 14 43.78 17.36 -18.91
N LEU A 15 42.99 16.74 -19.76
CA LEU A 15 41.83 17.40 -20.38
C LEU A 15 40.76 17.59 -19.32
N ALA A 16 40.58 18.82 -18.85
CA ALA A 16 39.47 19.20 -18.00
C ALA A 16 38.15 19.09 -18.80
N PRO A 17 37.09 18.43 -18.24
CA PRO A 17 35.82 18.29 -18.95
C PRO A 17 34.95 19.56 -18.98
N GLY A 18 35.50 20.71 -18.72
CA GLY A 18 34.73 21.97 -18.60
C GLY A 18 34.53 22.78 -19.91
N VAL A 19 35.07 22.33 -21.03
CA VAL A 19 35.03 23.16 -22.25
C VAL A 19 33.85 22.85 -23.18
N ALA A 20 33.24 21.66 -23.09
CA ALA A 20 32.15 21.26 -23.98
C ALA A 20 30.77 21.89 -23.63
N SER A 21 30.53 22.21 -22.37
CA SER A 21 29.25 22.80 -21.94
C SER A 21 29.09 24.30 -22.27
N GLY A 22 30.18 25.05 -22.31
CA GLY A 22 30.13 26.47 -22.64
C GLY A 22 29.79 26.73 -24.11
N GLN A 23 30.34 25.96 -25.04
CA GLN A 23 30.05 26.09 -26.46
C GLN A 23 28.60 25.70 -26.81
N SER A 24 27.99 24.73 -26.12
CA SER A 24 26.60 24.32 -26.36
C SER A 24 25.59 25.39 -25.89
N PHE A 25 25.89 26.16 -24.86
CA PHE A 25 25.03 27.24 -24.38
C PHE A 25 25.05 28.44 -25.30
N GLU A 26 26.25 28.96 -25.64
CA GLU A 26 26.45 30.15 -26.47
C GLU A 26 25.80 29.98 -27.85
N ASP A 27 26.00 28.80 -28.50
CA ASP A 27 25.54 28.58 -29.88
C ASP A 27 24.09 28.10 -29.93
N GLY A 28 23.61 27.40 -28.87
CA GLY A 28 22.30 26.73 -28.87
C GLY A 28 21.23 27.46 -28.05
N VAL A 29 21.49 27.73 -26.78
CA VAL A 29 20.49 28.22 -25.82
C VAL A 29 20.44 29.74 -25.72
N ALA A 30 21.60 30.39 -25.72
CA ALA A 30 21.70 31.83 -25.55
C ALA A 30 20.88 32.65 -26.58
N PRO A 31 20.83 32.29 -27.89
CA PRO A 31 20.03 33.02 -28.87
C PRO A 31 18.51 33.07 -28.54
N LEU A 32 17.93 32.00 -27.96
CA LEU A 32 16.56 32.00 -27.50
C LEU A 32 16.38 32.89 -26.26
N VAL A 33 17.28 32.76 -25.29
CA VAL A 33 17.25 33.53 -24.04
C VAL A 33 17.34 35.02 -24.32
N GLU A 34 18.32 35.46 -25.11
CA GLU A 34 18.57 36.87 -25.44
C GLU A 34 17.40 37.51 -26.19
N ARG A 35 16.85 36.78 -27.19
CA ARG A 35 15.83 37.37 -28.07
C ARG A 35 14.42 37.32 -27.46
N SER A 36 14.12 36.34 -26.63
CA SER A 36 12.74 36.05 -26.24
C SER A 36 12.48 36.03 -24.74
N CYS A 37 13.51 35.85 -23.88
CA CYS A 37 13.32 35.67 -22.46
C CYS A 37 13.73 36.89 -21.62
N LEU A 38 14.84 37.60 -22.01
CA LEU A 38 15.39 38.68 -21.19
C LEU A 38 14.50 39.90 -21.07
N ALA A 39 13.53 40.07 -21.97
CA ALA A 39 12.55 41.16 -21.86
C ALA A 39 11.73 41.07 -20.54
N CYS A 40 11.47 39.84 -20.06
CA CYS A 40 10.74 39.59 -18.82
C CYS A 40 11.61 38.99 -17.70
N HIS A 41 12.76 38.37 -18.05
CA HIS A 41 13.64 37.64 -17.13
C HIS A 41 15.08 38.24 -17.14
N GLY A 42 15.24 39.55 -17.41
CA GLY A 42 16.50 40.28 -17.38
C GLY A 42 16.70 41.09 -16.09
N ASP A 43 17.66 42.04 -16.10
CA ASP A 43 18.04 42.82 -14.90
C ASP A 43 16.97 43.77 -14.36
N HIS A 44 15.97 44.14 -15.16
CA HIS A 44 14.86 45.03 -14.81
C HIS A 44 13.53 44.27 -14.72
N THR A 45 13.54 43.10 -14.16
CA THR A 45 12.42 42.12 -14.26
C THR A 45 11.31 42.40 -13.29
N VAL A 46 10.08 42.05 -13.74
CA VAL A 46 8.88 41.89 -12.87
C VAL A 46 8.77 40.48 -12.27
N THR A 47 9.69 39.58 -12.62
CA THR A 47 9.70 38.17 -12.16
C THR A 47 10.92 37.88 -11.30
N PRO A 48 10.81 36.94 -10.31
CA PRO A 48 11.92 36.56 -9.43
C PRO A 48 13.09 35.90 -10.18
N LEU A 49 12.85 35.32 -11.36
CA LEU A 49 13.83 34.61 -12.15
C LEU A 49 14.59 35.60 -13.05
N ASN A 50 15.91 35.72 -12.87
CA ASN A 50 16.78 36.50 -13.72
C ASN A 50 17.72 35.58 -14.52
N LEU A 51 17.41 35.36 -15.79
CA LEU A 51 18.19 34.49 -16.69
C LEU A 51 19.52 35.15 -17.14
N ALA A 52 19.63 36.46 -17.10
CA ALA A 52 20.89 37.15 -17.43
C ALA A 52 21.98 36.87 -16.38
N ARG A 53 21.62 36.57 -15.15
CA ARG A 53 22.54 36.29 -14.02
C ARG A 53 22.61 34.81 -13.62
N LEU A 54 21.74 33.94 -14.16
CA LEU A 54 21.65 32.56 -13.73
C LEU A 54 22.95 31.75 -14.00
N GLY A 55 23.68 32.10 -15.07
CA GLY A 55 24.83 31.31 -15.52
C GLY A 55 24.41 29.93 -16.05
N PHE A 56 25.41 29.12 -16.46
CA PHE A 56 25.18 27.79 -17.01
C PHE A 56 26.07 26.71 -16.36
N ASP A 57 26.32 26.87 -15.07
CA ASP A 57 27.01 25.82 -14.30
C ASP A 57 25.99 24.75 -13.84
N LEU A 58 25.84 23.71 -14.65
CA LEU A 58 24.94 22.61 -14.38
C LEU A 58 25.45 21.63 -13.30
N THR A 59 26.65 21.82 -12.76
CA THR A 59 27.13 21.09 -11.59
C THR A 59 26.53 21.62 -10.29
N ASP A 60 26.10 22.90 -10.28
CA ASP A 60 25.30 23.45 -9.20
C ASP A 60 23.83 22.98 -9.30
N ARG A 61 23.38 22.27 -8.31
CA ARG A 61 22.02 21.67 -8.28
C ARG A 61 20.89 22.70 -8.39
N ALA A 62 21.08 23.92 -7.88
CA ALA A 62 20.06 24.98 -7.97
C ALA A 62 19.96 25.53 -9.40
N THR A 63 21.09 25.77 -10.02
CA THR A 63 21.19 26.21 -11.43
C THR A 63 20.65 25.12 -12.36
N TYR A 64 21.02 23.84 -12.15
CA TYR A 64 20.50 22.71 -12.91
C TYR A 64 18.95 22.63 -12.85
N ARG A 65 18.37 22.64 -11.67
CA ARG A 65 16.89 22.59 -11.51
C ARG A 65 16.18 23.80 -12.10
N THR A 66 16.85 24.94 -12.16
CA THR A 66 16.26 26.13 -12.78
C THR A 66 16.24 25.99 -14.31
N TRP A 67 17.32 25.48 -14.91
CA TRP A 67 17.35 25.20 -16.35
C TRP A 67 16.44 24.04 -16.76
N GLU A 68 16.29 23.04 -15.93
CA GLU A 68 15.30 21.94 -16.10
C GLU A 68 13.90 22.54 -16.21
N ARG A 69 13.49 23.41 -15.26
CA ARG A 69 12.19 24.10 -15.33
C ARG A 69 12.04 25.02 -16.54
N VAL A 70 13.12 25.68 -16.97
CA VAL A 70 13.08 26.49 -18.18
C VAL A 70 12.84 25.59 -19.40
N TYR A 71 13.53 24.46 -19.49
CA TYR A 71 13.30 23.45 -20.54
C TYR A 71 11.81 23.03 -20.57
N GLU A 72 11.27 22.59 -19.46
CA GLU A 72 9.86 22.13 -19.34
C GLU A 72 8.86 23.20 -19.77
N ARG A 73 9.02 24.43 -19.29
CA ARG A 73 8.11 25.53 -19.62
C ARG A 73 8.14 25.93 -21.11
N VAL A 74 9.30 25.83 -21.75
CA VAL A 74 9.43 26.09 -23.17
C VAL A 74 8.91 24.94 -24.01
N GLU A 75 9.23 23.69 -23.64
CA GLU A 75 8.77 22.45 -24.28
C GLU A 75 7.24 22.37 -24.28
N ASN A 76 6.62 22.65 -23.14
CA ASN A 76 5.16 22.65 -22.98
C ASN A 76 4.46 23.86 -23.64
N GLY A 77 5.21 24.77 -24.24
CA GLY A 77 4.66 25.99 -24.87
C GLY A 77 4.10 27.01 -23.90
N GLU A 78 4.37 26.86 -22.58
CA GLU A 78 3.94 27.79 -21.53
C GLU A 78 4.75 29.09 -21.57
N MET A 79 6.01 29.02 -22.05
CA MET A 79 6.89 30.13 -22.23
C MET A 79 7.39 30.24 -23.70
N PRO A 80 7.39 31.43 -24.24
CA PRO A 80 6.84 32.72 -23.75
C PRO A 80 5.31 32.65 -23.56
N PRO A 81 4.74 33.50 -22.65
CA PRO A 81 3.29 33.54 -22.43
C PRO A 81 2.53 33.84 -23.72
N ALA A 82 1.24 33.43 -23.82
CA ALA A 82 0.43 33.61 -25.03
C ALA A 82 0.36 35.08 -25.56
N ALA A 83 0.46 36.04 -24.67
CA ALA A 83 0.47 37.48 -25.01
C ALA A 83 1.82 38.01 -25.57
N ALA A 84 2.89 37.24 -25.45
CA ALA A 84 4.21 37.61 -25.92
C ALA A 84 4.47 37.13 -27.38
N PRO A 85 5.33 37.80 -28.14
CA PRO A 85 5.72 37.31 -29.45
C PRO A 85 6.32 35.91 -29.40
N ARG A 86 5.87 35.04 -30.29
CA ARG A 86 6.42 33.67 -30.40
C ARG A 86 7.77 33.73 -31.12
N PRO A 87 8.81 33.09 -30.57
CA PRO A 87 10.09 32.94 -31.25
C PRO A 87 9.96 32.01 -32.48
N ASP A 88 10.94 32.09 -33.38
CA ASP A 88 11.04 31.16 -34.52
C ASP A 88 11.13 29.73 -34.05
N ALA A 89 10.32 28.85 -34.64
CA ALA A 89 10.26 27.45 -34.26
C ALA A 89 11.61 26.72 -34.33
N ALA A 90 12.43 27.05 -35.38
CA ALA A 90 13.75 26.46 -35.53
C ALA A 90 14.74 26.90 -34.42
N VAL A 91 14.59 28.14 -33.91
CA VAL A 91 15.38 28.63 -32.78
C VAL A 91 14.98 27.91 -31.49
N VAL A 92 13.66 27.69 -31.28
CA VAL A 92 13.15 26.96 -30.13
C VAL A 92 13.64 25.51 -30.15
N GLU A 93 13.49 24.81 -31.27
CA GLU A 93 13.93 23.43 -31.46
C GLU A 93 15.44 23.27 -31.21
N THR A 94 16.26 24.18 -31.76
CA THR A 94 17.71 24.17 -31.55
C THR A 94 18.04 24.36 -30.06
N ALA A 95 17.38 25.32 -29.40
CA ALA A 95 17.62 25.64 -28.00
C ALA A 95 17.20 24.48 -27.09
N LEU A 96 16.01 23.91 -27.29
CA LEU A 96 15.55 22.74 -26.55
C LEU A 96 16.46 21.52 -26.74
N GLY A 97 16.88 21.24 -27.99
CA GLY A 97 17.79 20.13 -28.27
C GLY A 97 19.18 20.31 -27.63
N SER A 98 19.69 21.53 -27.57
CA SER A 98 21.00 21.83 -26.96
C SER A 98 20.89 21.79 -25.41
N LEU A 99 19.85 22.39 -24.87
CA LEU A 99 19.60 22.38 -23.41
C LEU A 99 19.33 20.96 -22.89
N LYS A 100 18.53 20.16 -23.63
CA LYS A 100 18.26 18.75 -23.28
C LYS A 100 19.56 17.94 -23.19
N ARG A 101 20.44 18.03 -24.22
CA ARG A 101 21.72 17.33 -24.18
C ARG A 101 22.58 17.74 -22.98
N ALA A 102 22.69 19.05 -22.72
CA ALA A 102 23.48 19.53 -21.59
C ALA A 102 22.93 19.07 -20.23
N LEU A 103 21.63 19.08 -20.08
CA LEU A 103 20.97 18.58 -18.84
C LEU A 103 21.15 17.06 -18.67
N VAL A 104 21.01 16.28 -19.74
CA VAL A 104 21.26 14.83 -19.71
C VAL A 104 22.70 14.53 -19.33
N ASP A 105 23.66 15.18 -20.01
CA ASP A 105 25.11 14.98 -19.76
C ASP A 105 25.48 15.33 -18.30
N ALA A 106 24.98 16.46 -17.80
CA ALA A 106 25.20 16.89 -16.43
C ALA A 106 24.56 15.90 -15.40
N ASN A 107 23.37 15.41 -15.70
CA ASN A 107 22.67 14.44 -14.82
C ASN A 107 23.42 13.10 -14.76
N LEU A 108 23.83 12.57 -15.92
CA LEU A 108 24.62 11.33 -15.99
C LEU A 108 25.99 11.48 -15.30
N ALA A 109 26.66 12.62 -15.46
CA ALA A 109 27.90 12.90 -14.76
C ALA A 109 27.74 12.97 -13.25
N ALA A 110 26.64 13.57 -12.76
CA ALA A 110 26.34 13.66 -11.33
C ALA A 110 26.07 12.28 -10.72
N ARG A 111 25.48 11.35 -11.48
CA ARG A 111 25.23 9.95 -11.04
C ARG A 111 26.51 9.11 -10.95
N GLY A 112 27.61 9.52 -11.56
CA GLY A 112 28.86 8.76 -11.56
C GLY A 112 28.76 7.36 -12.18
N GLY A 113 27.83 7.15 -13.10
CA GLY A 113 27.57 5.86 -13.76
C GLY A 113 26.65 4.91 -12.99
N GLN A 114 26.15 5.30 -11.81
CA GLN A 114 25.17 4.53 -11.06
C GLN A 114 23.78 5.19 -11.12
N ARG A 115 22.80 4.50 -11.73
CA ARG A 115 21.41 4.97 -11.70
C ARG A 115 20.69 4.55 -10.42
N THR A 116 20.87 3.29 -10.03
CA THR A 116 20.15 2.70 -8.90
C THR A 116 21.08 2.64 -7.69
N PRO A 117 20.83 3.43 -6.63
CA PRO A 117 21.62 3.34 -5.42
C PRO A 117 21.36 2.02 -4.68
N LEU A 118 22.31 1.65 -3.80
CA LEU A 118 22.14 0.50 -2.93
C LEU A 118 20.97 0.76 -1.97
N ARG A 119 19.96 -0.12 -1.98
CA ARG A 119 18.81 -0.05 -1.09
C ARG A 119 18.72 -1.26 -0.18
N ARG A 120 18.21 -1.06 1.03
CA ARG A 120 17.88 -2.16 1.95
C ARG A 120 16.48 -2.71 1.66
N LEU A 121 16.18 -3.87 2.25
CA LEU A 121 14.80 -4.37 2.29
C LEU A 121 13.91 -3.39 3.07
N THR A 122 12.73 -3.10 2.56
CA THR A 122 11.70 -2.41 3.32
C THR A 122 11.12 -3.32 4.41
N ARG A 123 10.34 -2.79 5.34
CA ARG A 123 9.70 -3.60 6.39
C ARG A 123 8.85 -4.74 5.81
N LEU A 124 8.07 -4.47 4.76
CA LEU A 124 7.25 -5.48 4.10
C LEU A 124 8.10 -6.48 3.31
N GLU A 125 9.12 -6.02 2.61
CA GLU A 125 10.04 -6.92 1.92
C GLU A 125 10.77 -7.84 2.90
N TYR A 126 11.19 -7.33 4.05
CA TYR A 126 11.77 -8.14 5.11
C TYR A 126 10.76 -9.17 5.65
N ALA A 127 9.52 -8.76 5.93
CA ALA A 127 8.45 -9.64 6.42
C ALA A 127 8.21 -10.82 5.48
N TYR A 128 7.97 -10.54 4.21
CA TYR A 128 7.70 -11.58 3.21
C TYR A 128 8.94 -12.46 2.95
N THR A 129 10.13 -11.84 2.89
CA THR A 129 11.38 -12.59 2.69
C THR A 129 11.63 -13.56 3.84
N ILE A 130 11.45 -13.13 5.09
CA ILE A 130 11.61 -14.01 6.27
C ILE A 130 10.58 -15.15 6.23
N SER A 131 9.31 -14.85 5.90
CA SER A 131 8.27 -15.87 5.83
C SER A 131 8.57 -16.91 4.75
N ASP A 132 8.94 -16.48 3.55
CA ASP A 132 9.22 -17.37 2.42
C ASP A 132 10.54 -18.14 2.61
N LEU A 133 11.60 -17.50 3.15
CA LEU A 133 12.91 -18.11 3.38
C LEU A 133 12.86 -19.20 4.46
N LEU A 134 12.15 -18.92 5.56
CA LEU A 134 12.04 -19.81 6.71
C LEU A 134 10.86 -20.80 6.60
N GLY A 135 9.93 -20.60 5.68
CA GLY A 135 8.71 -21.40 5.55
C GLY A 135 7.75 -21.21 6.74
N ILE A 136 7.66 -20.00 7.29
CA ILE A 136 6.75 -19.66 8.38
C ILE A 136 5.54 -18.88 7.87
N ASP A 137 4.48 -18.81 8.68
CA ASP A 137 3.25 -18.10 8.32
C ASP A 137 3.52 -16.62 8.02
N GLU A 138 2.91 -16.09 6.96
CA GLU A 138 3.06 -14.69 6.54
C GLU A 138 2.68 -13.71 7.66
N ALA A 139 1.68 -14.05 8.46
CA ALA A 139 1.28 -13.24 9.61
C ALA A 139 2.40 -13.08 10.66
N VAL A 140 3.29 -14.07 10.79
CA VAL A 140 4.46 -13.95 11.67
C VAL A 140 5.42 -12.89 11.12
N GLY A 141 5.70 -12.92 9.80
CA GLY A 141 6.52 -11.89 9.15
C GLY A 141 5.95 -10.48 9.33
N GLU A 142 4.63 -10.33 9.16
CA GLU A 142 3.95 -9.06 9.39
C GLU A 142 4.07 -8.56 10.84
N ILE A 143 3.92 -9.48 11.83
CA ILE A 143 4.11 -9.14 13.25
C ILE A 143 5.55 -8.69 13.51
N LEU A 144 6.54 -9.38 12.95
CA LEU A 144 7.95 -9.03 13.10
C LEU A 144 8.27 -7.66 12.49
N SER A 145 7.68 -7.35 11.33
CA SER A 145 7.89 -6.08 10.63
C SER A 145 7.42 -4.87 11.43
N ARG A 146 6.38 -5.01 12.26
CA ARG A 146 5.90 -3.94 13.15
C ARG A 146 6.94 -3.52 14.21
N GLY A 147 7.90 -4.39 14.53
CA GLY A 147 9.03 -4.09 15.41
C GLY A 147 10.20 -3.38 14.72
N LEU A 148 10.18 -3.26 13.40
CA LEU A 148 11.20 -2.55 12.64
C LEU A 148 10.86 -1.06 12.53
N PRO A 149 11.87 -0.16 12.55
CA PRO A 149 11.64 1.26 12.28
C PRO A 149 10.99 1.47 10.91
N ALA A 150 10.03 2.37 10.83
CA ALA A 150 9.39 2.74 9.58
C ALA A 150 10.37 3.41 8.62
N GLU A 151 10.13 3.26 7.32
CA GLU A 151 10.78 4.07 6.30
C GLU A 151 10.37 5.54 6.47
N ALA A 152 11.23 6.47 6.03
CA ALA A 152 10.90 7.89 6.07
C ALA A 152 9.73 8.17 5.10
N ASP A 153 8.72 8.88 5.60
CA ASP A 153 7.61 9.35 4.77
C ASP A 153 8.05 10.61 4.02
N SER A 154 8.46 10.44 2.76
CA SER A 154 8.85 11.54 1.87
C SER A 154 7.83 11.76 0.74
N GLY A 155 6.66 11.12 0.81
CA GLY A 155 5.61 11.20 -0.20
C GLY A 155 5.85 10.37 -1.45
N GLY A 156 6.84 9.45 -1.44
CA GLY A 156 7.13 8.50 -2.51
C GLY A 156 7.04 7.04 -2.05
N PHE A 157 7.54 6.13 -2.88
CA PHE A 157 7.59 4.71 -2.52
C PHE A 157 8.62 4.42 -1.43
N ASP A 158 8.33 3.49 -0.54
CA ASP A 158 9.22 2.99 0.52
C ASP A 158 10.49 2.31 -0.06
N THR A 159 10.41 1.87 -1.32
CA THR A 159 11.52 1.30 -2.08
C THR A 159 12.60 2.32 -2.45
N VAL A 160 12.28 3.63 -2.44
CA VAL A 160 13.23 4.68 -2.82
C VAL A 160 14.40 4.72 -1.83
N ALA A 161 15.61 4.48 -2.33
CA ALA A 161 16.80 4.31 -1.50
C ALA A 161 17.14 5.57 -0.66
N ALA A 162 16.82 6.76 -1.16
CA ALA A 162 17.03 8.02 -0.44
C ALA A 162 16.19 8.11 0.86
N ASN A 163 15.10 7.34 0.96
CA ASN A 163 14.21 7.28 2.14
C ASN A 163 14.65 6.23 3.16
N GLN A 164 15.69 5.44 2.85
CA GLN A 164 16.09 4.26 3.61
C GLN A 164 17.37 4.52 4.43
N ALA A 165 17.23 5.12 5.60
CA ALA A 165 18.34 5.27 6.53
C ALA A 165 18.62 3.95 7.28
N MET A 166 19.88 3.72 7.66
CA MET A 166 20.31 2.67 8.59
C MET A 166 20.86 3.33 9.85
N SER A 167 20.31 2.96 11.00
CA SER A 167 20.74 3.46 12.32
C SER A 167 21.03 2.28 13.27
N PRO A 168 21.70 2.50 14.41
CA PRO A 168 21.89 1.46 15.42
C PRO A 168 20.58 0.83 15.90
N LEU A 169 19.46 1.58 15.87
CA LEU A 169 18.15 1.05 16.21
C LEU A 169 17.69 0.01 15.16
N HIS A 170 17.89 0.28 13.88
CA HIS A 170 17.58 -0.70 12.81
C HIS A 170 18.37 -2.00 13.01
N VAL A 171 19.69 -1.90 13.25
CA VAL A 171 20.52 -3.09 13.46
C VAL A 171 20.01 -3.94 14.62
N ARG A 172 19.70 -3.30 15.76
CA ARG A 172 19.12 -3.99 16.92
C ARG A 172 17.78 -4.64 16.60
N SER A 173 16.89 -3.90 15.92
CA SER A 173 15.56 -4.41 15.56
C SER A 173 15.64 -5.60 14.60
N TYR A 174 16.60 -5.61 13.64
CA TYR A 174 16.82 -6.75 12.77
C TYR A 174 17.36 -7.97 13.53
N LEU A 175 18.27 -7.78 14.50
CA LEU A 175 18.75 -8.86 15.35
C LEU A 175 17.62 -9.48 16.18
N ASP A 176 16.77 -8.63 16.78
CA ASP A 176 15.60 -9.05 17.56
C ASP A 176 14.55 -9.76 16.68
N ALA A 177 14.32 -9.27 15.45
CA ALA A 177 13.42 -9.88 14.50
C ALA A 177 13.92 -11.24 14.00
N ALA A 178 15.23 -11.36 13.73
CA ALA A 178 15.87 -12.63 13.36
C ALA A 178 15.73 -13.67 14.47
N ASP A 179 15.95 -13.28 15.75
CA ASP A 179 15.78 -14.17 16.89
C ASP A 179 14.35 -14.71 16.98
N ARG A 180 13.34 -13.82 16.90
CA ARG A 180 11.91 -14.20 16.95
C ARG A 180 11.50 -15.07 15.76
N ALA A 181 12.01 -14.75 14.57
CA ALA A 181 11.76 -15.57 13.38
C ALA A 181 12.29 -16.99 13.56
N LEU A 182 13.52 -17.14 14.07
CA LEU A 182 14.15 -18.43 14.36
C LEU A 182 13.45 -19.17 15.52
N ASP A 183 12.91 -18.45 16.52
CA ASP A 183 12.08 -19.07 17.58
C ASP A 183 10.84 -19.75 16.98
N THR A 184 10.26 -19.16 15.96
CA THR A 184 9.09 -19.75 15.27
C THR A 184 9.48 -20.86 14.33
N ALA A 185 10.59 -20.69 13.59
CA ALA A 185 11.01 -21.60 12.51
C ALA A 185 11.72 -22.87 13.01
N LEU A 186 12.44 -22.79 14.15
CA LEU A 186 13.20 -23.89 14.74
C LEU A 186 12.46 -24.48 15.93
N ALA A 187 11.39 -25.21 15.67
CA ALA A 187 10.59 -25.89 16.69
C ALA A 187 10.89 -27.40 16.68
N ALA A 188 11.58 -27.87 17.73
CA ALA A 188 11.92 -29.30 17.94
C ALA A 188 11.55 -29.71 19.37
N GLY A 189 11.69 -31.01 19.67
CA GLY A 189 11.28 -31.59 20.94
C GLY A 189 9.81 -32.01 20.97
N PRO A 190 9.19 -32.15 22.16
CA PRO A 190 7.83 -32.65 22.27
C PRO A 190 6.83 -31.78 21.54
N ARG A 191 5.94 -32.42 20.76
CA ARG A 191 4.85 -31.72 20.06
C ARG A 191 3.97 -30.95 21.06
N PRO A 192 3.79 -29.63 20.89
CA PRO A 192 2.87 -28.90 21.75
C PRO A 192 1.43 -29.41 21.59
N PRO A 193 0.64 -29.43 22.67
CA PRO A 193 -0.74 -29.86 22.59
C PRO A 193 -1.56 -28.88 21.74
N THR A 194 -2.51 -29.43 20.99
CA THR A 194 -3.58 -28.64 20.38
C THR A 194 -4.67 -28.44 21.44
N ASP A 195 -4.87 -27.21 21.84
CA ASP A 195 -5.90 -26.85 22.79
C ASP A 195 -7.25 -26.76 22.06
N ARG A 196 -8.31 -27.31 22.66
CA ARG A 196 -9.68 -27.19 22.14
C ARG A 196 -10.59 -26.66 23.25
N HIS A 197 -11.11 -25.48 23.05
CA HIS A 197 -12.05 -24.84 23.95
C HIS A 197 -13.42 -24.75 23.29
N VAL A 198 -14.44 -25.17 24.00
CA VAL A 198 -15.83 -25.15 23.53
C VAL A 198 -16.66 -24.27 24.47
N ILE A 199 -17.21 -23.22 23.92
CA ILE A 199 -18.14 -22.33 24.58
C ILE A 199 -19.54 -22.75 24.15
N GLU A 200 -20.33 -23.30 25.08
CA GLU A 200 -21.74 -23.50 24.89
C GLU A 200 -22.48 -22.36 25.59
N TYR A 201 -22.93 -21.39 24.80
CA TYR A 201 -23.48 -20.15 25.36
C TYR A 201 -24.65 -20.37 26.31
N VAL A 202 -25.50 -21.35 26.05
CA VAL A 202 -26.63 -21.72 26.98
C VAL A 202 -26.16 -22.03 28.40
N LYS A 203 -24.92 -22.45 28.61
CA LYS A 203 -24.33 -22.78 29.92
C LYS A 203 -23.62 -21.59 30.58
N SER A 204 -23.52 -20.44 29.89
CA SER A 204 -22.82 -19.26 30.41
C SER A 204 -23.55 -18.63 31.60
N ARG A 205 -22.87 -18.58 32.75
CA ARG A 205 -23.39 -17.89 33.92
C ARG A 205 -23.40 -16.37 33.74
N GLY A 206 -22.44 -15.83 33.00
CA GLY A 206 -22.34 -14.40 32.68
C GLY A 206 -23.56 -13.95 31.86
N LEU A 207 -23.87 -14.67 30.81
CA LEU A 207 -25.03 -14.39 29.96
C LEU A 207 -26.35 -14.60 30.66
N TYR A 208 -26.46 -15.64 31.49
CA TYR A 208 -27.65 -15.85 32.33
C TYR A 208 -27.93 -14.67 33.26
N ARG A 209 -26.89 -14.17 33.96
CA ARG A 209 -27.01 -13.00 34.85
C ARG A 209 -27.33 -11.72 34.06
N SER A 210 -26.73 -11.55 32.89
CA SER A 210 -27.04 -10.39 32.05
C SER A 210 -28.45 -10.43 31.51
N SER A 211 -28.95 -11.61 31.07
CA SER A 211 -30.31 -11.72 30.55
C SER A 211 -31.36 -11.46 31.65
N ASN A 212 -31.00 -11.58 32.94
CA ASN A 212 -31.84 -11.26 34.10
C ASN A 212 -31.57 -9.86 34.67
N ALA A 213 -30.87 -9.01 33.91
CA ALA A 213 -30.54 -7.64 34.33
C ALA A 213 -29.70 -7.53 35.62
N GLU A 214 -28.93 -8.57 35.98
CA GLU A 214 -28.09 -8.59 37.16
C GLU A 214 -26.72 -7.91 36.93
N ILE A 215 -26.28 -7.78 35.66
CA ILE A 215 -24.97 -7.23 35.28
C ILE A 215 -25.16 -5.91 34.59
N LEU A 216 -25.83 -5.87 33.47
CA LEU A 216 -25.97 -4.69 32.62
C LEU A 216 -27.43 -4.24 32.60
N GLY A 217 -27.83 -3.40 33.52
CA GLY A 217 -29.10 -2.72 33.53
C GLY A 217 -30.30 -3.59 33.09
N GLY A 218 -31.02 -3.23 32.05
CA GLY A 218 -32.13 -3.98 31.48
C GLY A 218 -31.82 -5.30 30.80
N GLY A 219 -30.56 -5.75 30.82
CA GLY A 219 -30.08 -6.98 30.18
C GLY A 219 -29.51 -6.65 28.79
N ALA A 220 -28.47 -7.39 28.39
CA ALA A 220 -27.76 -7.18 27.11
C ALA A 220 -28.01 -8.29 26.10
N VAL A 221 -28.52 -9.41 26.54
CA VAL A 221 -28.77 -10.62 25.74
C VAL A 221 -30.11 -11.26 26.15
N LYS A 222 -30.77 -11.88 25.17
CA LYS A 222 -32.03 -12.58 25.38
C LYS A 222 -31.78 -14.08 25.43
N GLN A 223 -32.21 -14.73 26.54
CA GLN A 223 -32.05 -16.17 26.71
C GLN A 223 -33.00 -16.92 25.76
N LEU A 224 -32.45 -17.95 25.11
CA LEU A 224 -33.17 -18.91 24.26
C LEU A 224 -33.01 -20.33 24.84
N ASP A 225 -33.73 -21.29 24.31
CA ASP A 225 -33.62 -22.69 24.75
C ASP A 225 -32.27 -23.32 24.42
N ASP A 226 -31.61 -22.83 23.34
CA ASP A 226 -30.38 -23.39 22.80
C ASP A 226 -29.19 -22.42 22.82
N GLY A 227 -29.35 -21.19 23.32
CA GLY A 227 -28.30 -20.17 23.33
C GLY A 227 -28.76 -18.80 23.82
N TYR A 228 -28.17 -17.76 23.28
CA TYR A 228 -28.52 -16.38 23.58
C TYR A 228 -28.57 -15.53 22.29
N ALA A 229 -29.62 -14.73 22.17
CA ALA A 229 -29.71 -13.71 21.14
C ALA A 229 -29.07 -12.40 21.60
N THR A 230 -28.37 -11.73 20.68
CA THR A 230 -27.79 -10.40 20.86
C THR A 230 -28.20 -9.50 19.69
N PHE A 231 -28.32 -8.20 19.99
CA PHE A 231 -28.90 -7.20 19.07
C PHE A 231 -27.98 -5.99 18.86
N SER A 232 -26.82 -5.97 19.52
CA SER A 232 -25.84 -4.90 19.37
C SER A 232 -24.42 -5.38 19.64
N ALA A 233 -23.44 -4.72 19.01
CA ALA A 233 -22.02 -5.00 19.24
C ALA A 233 -21.58 -4.72 20.69
N ALA A 234 -22.33 -3.91 21.46
CA ALA A 234 -22.01 -3.63 22.84
C ALA A 234 -22.00 -4.90 23.73
N ALA A 235 -22.91 -5.85 23.48
CA ALA A 235 -22.89 -7.12 24.19
C ALA A 235 -21.61 -7.93 23.95
N SER A 236 -21.02 -7.82 22.75
CA SER A 236 -19.80 -8.52 22.34
C SER A 236 -18.58 -8.06 23.14
N THR A 237 -18.48 -6.76 23.42
CA THR A 237 -17.34 -6.19 24.17
C THR A 237 -17.36 -6.57 25.66
N TYR A 238 -18.52 -6.92 26.22
CA TYR A 238 -18.65 -7.21 27.66
C TYR A 238 -18.85 -8.68 27.98
N LEU A 239 -19.53 -9.45 27.12
CA LEU A 239 -20.09 -10.73 27.53
C LEU A 239 -19.85 -11.89 26.55
N LEU A 240 -19.76 -11.63 25.23
CA LEU A 240 -19.77 -12.68 24.21
C LEU A 240 -18.36 -13.10 23.77
N HIS A 241 -17.33 -12.37 24.17
CA HIS A 241 -15.95 -12.67 23.79
C HIS A 241 -15.42 -13.91 24.54
N SER A 242 -14.45 -14.59 23.96
CA SER A 242 -13.92 -15.85 24.48
C SER A 242 -13.34 -15.77 25.90
N LEU A 243 -12.78 -14.62 26.30
CA LEU A 243 -12.26 -14.41 27.65
C LEU A 243 -13.37 -14.42 28.70
N ALA A 244 -14.58 -13.91 28.40
CA ALA A 244 -15.71 -13.96 29.33
C ALA A 244 -16.08 -15.42 29.69
N GLU A 245 -15.79 -16.34 28.78
CA GLU A 245 -15.99 -17.77 28.94
C GLU A 245 -14.70 -18.54 29.27
N GLY A 246 -13.67 -17.82 29.76
CA GLY A 246 -12.45 -18.39 30.31
C GLY A 246 -11.36 -18.75 29.30
N PHE A 247 -11.40 -18.23 28.06
CA PHE A 247 -10.40 -18.51 27.05
C PHE A 247 -9.74 -17.27 26.50
N THR A 248 -8.40 -17.29 26.50
CA THR A 248 -7.55 -16.45 25.66
C THR A 248 -6.53 -17.34 24.94
N VAL A 249 -6.03 -16.87 23.82
CA VAL A 249 -5.02 -17.61 23.03
C VAL A 249 -3.75 -17.86 23.86
N PRO A 250 -3.37 -19.13 24.10
CA PRO A 250 -2.21 -19.43 24.94
C PRO A 250 -0.88 -19.40 24.18
N ARG A 251 -0.88 -19.66 22.87
CA ARG A 251 0.32 -19.76 22.00
C ARG A 251 0.03 -19.18 20.63
N PRO A 252 1.06 -18.62 19.95
CA PRO A 252 0.87 -18.12 18.59
C PRO A 252 0.62 -19.27 17.60
N GLY A 253 -0.19 -19.03 16.58
CA GLY A 253 -0.46 -20.00 15.53
C GLY A 253 -1.81 -19.82 14.84
N ARG A 254 -2.09 -20.69 13.88
CA ARG A 254 -3.41 -20.76 13.24
C ARG A 254 -4.38 -21.47 14.18
N TYR A 255 -5.56 -20.88 14.36
CA TYR A 255 -6.66 -21.45 15.16
C TYR A 255 -7.88 -21.60 14.29
N ARG A 256 -8.51 -22.77 14.36
CA ARG A 256 -9.83 -23.00 13.78
C ARG A 256 -10.88 -22.48 14.76
N VAL A 257 -11.59 -21.45 14.36
CA VAL A 257 -12.71 -20.88 15.11
C VAL A 257 -13.99 -21.25 14.39
N ALA A 258 -14.87 -22.00 15.05
CA ALA A 258 -16.17 -22.39 14.52
C ALA A 258 -17.26 -21.80 15.40
N VAL A 259 -18.14 -20.97 14.83
CA VAL A 259 -19.26 -20.35 15.54
C VAL A 259 -20.56 -20.89 14.97
N GLU A 260 -21.41 -21.44 15.83
CA GLU A 260 -22.75 -21.89 15.49
C GLU A 260 -23.76 -20.81 15.87
N ALA A 261 -24.41 -20.23 14.86
CA ALA A 261 -25.31 -19.10 15.02
C ALA A 261 -26.43 -19.12 13.96
N TYR A 262 -27.47 -18.33 14.17
CA TYR A 262 -28.56 -18.12 13.21
C TYR A 262 -29.16 -16.72 13.33
N ALA A 263 -29.85 -16.26 12.28
CA ALA A 263 -30.58 -15.01 12.31
C ALA A 263 -31.78 -15.12 13.26
N TYR A 264 -31.93 -14.16 14.15
CA TYR A 264 -32.97 -14.17 15.16
C TYR A 264 -33.97 -13.05 14.95
N GLN A 265 -35.25 -13.37 14.86
CA GLN A 265 -36.34 -12.42 14.60
C GLN A 265 -36.13 -11.59 13.30
N ALA A 266 -35.47 -12.18 12.28
CA ALA A 266 -35.08 -11.48 11.07
C ALA A 266 -35.68 -12.14 9.83
N ASP A 267 -36.31 -11.32 8.98
CA ASP A 267 -36.80 -11.71 7.65
C ASP A 267 -35.75 -11.48 6.56
N THR A 268 -34.71 -10.71 6.86
CA THR A 268 -33.57 -10.38 6.00
C THR A 268 -32.26 -10.98 6.54
N PRO A 269 -31.20 -11.11 5.74
CA PRO A 269 -29.91 -11.58 6.22
C PRO A 269 -29.33 -10.65 7.28
N VAL A 270 -28.97 -11.17 8.46
CA VAL A 270 -28.23 -10.47 9.51
C VAL A 270 -26.79 -10.91 9.51
N THR A 271 -25.85 -9.99 9.62
CA THR A 271 -24.41 -10.32 9.54
C THR A 271 -23.84 -10.66 10.92
N LEU A 272 -23.27 -11.87 11.04
CA LEU A 272 -22.32 -12.22 12.09
C LEU A 272 -20.94 -11.68 11.72
N THR A 273 -20.37 -10.86 12.58
CA THR A 273 -18.99 -10.40 12.49
C THR A 273 -18.13 -11.07 13.56
N LEU A 274 -16.89 -11.39 13.22
CA LEU A 274 -15.91 -11.95 14.14
C LEU A 274 -14.72 -11.01 14.24
N TYR A 275 -14.41 -10.59 15.46
CA TYR A 275 -13.27 -9.72 15.76
C TYR A 275 -12.22 -10.46 16.57
N ARG A 276 -10.95 -10.12 16.35
CA ARG A 276 -9.91 -10.35 17.33
C ARG A 276 -9.63 -9.08 18.11
N GLY A 277 -9.22 -9.23 19.36
CA GLY A 277 -8.91 -8.10 20.23
C GLY A 277 -8.21 -8.55 21.49
N ALA A 278 -8.12 -7.64 22.46
CA ALA A 278 -7.55 -7.88 23.77
C ALA A 278 -8.44 -7.30 24.87
N SER A 279 -8.21 -7.72 26.12
CA SER A 279 -8.84 -7.08 27.27
C SER A 279 -7.79 -6.83 28.34
N VAL A 280 -7.73 -5.61 28.83
CA VAL A 280 -6.85 -5.19 29.92
C VAL A 280 -7.71 -4.65 31.07
N GLY A 281 -8.29 -5.59 31.82
CA GLY A 281 -9.04 -5.26 33.05
C GLY A 281 -10.38 -4.55 32.81
N GLY A 282 -11.01 -4.73 31.67
CA GLY A 282 -12.26 -4.11 31.27
C GLY A 282 -12.95 -4.80 30.11
N PRO A 283 -13.79 -4.10 29.35
CA PRO A 283 -14.37 -4.62 28.12
C PRO A 283 -13.31 -5.10 27.12
N ALA A 284 -13.67 -6.09 26.31
CA ALA A 284 -12.83 -6.50 25.21
C ALA A 284 -12.79 -5.40 24.12
N SER A 285 -11.63 -5.17 23.54
CA SER A 285 -11.51 -4.38 22.32
C SER A 285 -11.95 -5.20 21.10
N LEU A 286 -12.48 -4.53 20.09
CA LEU A 286 -12.74 -5.07 18.75
C LEU A 286 -11.68 -4.49 17.82
N ASP A 287 -10.43 -5.01 17.90
CA ASP A 287 -9.28 -4.38 17.27
C ASP A 287 -9.23 -4.61 15.76
N GLU A 288 -9.60 -5.83 15.34
CA GLU A 288 -9.56 -6.21 13.94
C GLU A 288 -10.70 -7.15 13.57
N LEU A 289 -11.44 -6.78 12.53
CA LEU A 289 -12.45 -7.64 11.92
C LEU A 289 -11.75 -8.77 11.14
N ILE A 290 -11.96 -10.01 11.57
CA ILE A 290 -11.34 -11.21 10.98
C ILE A 290 -12.31 -12.08 10.17
N GLY A 291 -13.59 -11.71 10.14
CA GLY A 291 -14.59 -12.36 9.30
C GLY A 291 -15.98 -11.74 9.44
N SER A 292 -16.74 -11.77 8.35
CA SER A 292 -18.16 -11.40 8.34
C SER A 292 -18.96 -12.38 7.47
N TYR A 293 -20.17 -12.75 7.94
CA TYR A 293 -20.98 -13.80 7.35
C TYR A 293 -22.47 -13.47 7.48
N ASP A 294 -23.19 -13.54 6.38
CA ASP A 294 -24.64 -13.35 6.39
C ASP A 294 -25.33 -14.64 6.88
N LEU A 295 -26.06 -14.52 7.95
CA LEU A 295 -26.94 -15.56 8.48
C LEU A 295 -28.35 -15.36 7.91
N VAL A 296 -28.93 -16.43 7.39
CA VAL A 296 -30.24 -16.39 6.74
C VAL A 296 -31.17 -17.39 7.42
N GLY A 297 -32.33 -16.91 7.90
CA GLY A 297 -33.30 -17.74 8.57
C GLY A 297 -32.88 -18.17 9.98
N ASP A 298 -33.78 -18.93 10.65
CA ASP A 298 -33.68 -19.36 12.02
C ASP A 298 -33.00 -20.74 12.24
N ALA A 299 -32.53 -21.35 11.14
CA ALA A 299 -31.78 -22.60 11.23
C ALA A 299 -30.32 -22.34 11.59
N PRO A 300 -29.74 -23.08 12.57
CA PRO A 300 -28.34 -22.91 12.93
C PRO A 300 -27.39 -23.19 11.78
N GLN A 301 -26.45 -22.28 11.59
CA GLN A 301 -25.38 -22.32 10.59
C GLN A 301 -24.03 -22.31 11.32
N THR A 302 -23.05 -23.06 10.81
CA THR A 302 -21.70 -23.06 11.37
C THR A 302 -20.77 -22.26 10.47
N VAL A 303 -20.28 -21.16 11.00
CA VAL A 303 -19.26 -20.34 10.36
C VAL A 303 -17.89 -20.78 10.85
N VAL A 304 -16.95 -21.00 9.92
CA VAL A 304 -15.58 -21.44 10.25
C VAL A 304 -14.56 -20.49 9.64
N ILE A 305 -13.65 -20.01 10.48
CA ILE A 305 -12.47 -19.24 10.06
C ILE A 305 -11.20 -19.87 10.61
N THR A 306 -10.05 -19.52 10.02
CA THR A 306 -8.74 -20.01 10.48
C THR A 306 -7.72 -18.85 10.57
N PRO A 307 -7.92 -17.89 11.49
CA PRO A 307 -7.00 -16.79 11.67
C PRO A 307 -5.68 -17.24 12.31
N PHE A 308 -4.61 -16.48 12.05
CA PHE A 308 -3.43 -16.50 12.91
C PHE A 308 -3.70 -15.64 14.14
N LEU A 309 -3.48 -16.21 15.33
CA LEU A 309 -3.72 -15.52 16.59
C LEU A 309 -2.45 -15.50 17.44
N SER A 310 -2.29 -14.41 18.20
CA SER A 310 -1.18 -14.17 19.11
C SER A 310 -1.57 -14.44 20.56
N PRO A 311 -0.60 -14.76 21.45
CA PRO A 311 -0.91 -15.01 22.86
C PRO A 311 -1.63 -13.82 23.51
N GLY A 312 -2.68 -14.13 24.28
CA GLY A 312 -3.49 -13.13 24.96
C GLY A 312 -4.65 -12.55 24.13
N GLU A 313 -4.67 -12.79 22.83
CA GLU A 313 -5.81 -12.39 22.00
C GLU A 313 -7.07 -13.19 22.33
N LEU A 314 -8.20 -12.59 22.05
CA LEU A 314 -9.54 -13.16 22.25
C LEU A 314 -10.35 -13.01 20.95
N ILE A 315 -11.43 -13.78 20.85
CA ILE A 315 -12.39 -13.74 19.74
C ILE A 315 -13.72 -13.20 20.26
N SER A 316 -14.28 -12.23 19.54
CA SER A 316 -15.57 -11.61 19.85
C SER A 316 -16.52 -11.73 18.66
N PRO A 317 -17.60 -12.55 18.77
CA PRO A 317 -18.69 -12.51 17.82
C PRO A 317 -19.56 -11.27 18.07
N ALA A 318 -20.00 -10.60 17.01
CA ALA A 318 -20.87 -9.45 17.09
C ALA A 318 -21.93 -9.45 15.98
N VAL A 319 -23.03 -8.78 16.22
CA VAL A 319 -24.10 -8.57 15.23
C VAL A 319 -23.84 -7.29 14.44
N ALA A 320 -24.13 -7.34 13.14
CA ALA A 320 -24.18 -6.18 12.26
C ALA A 320 -25.35 -6.32 11.28
N ASP A 321 -25.75 -5.20 10.64
CA ASP A 321 -26.90 -5.12 9.71
C ASP A 321 -28.23 -5.65 10.28
N ALA A 322 -28.44 -5.48 11.57
CA ALA A 322 -29.74 -5.78 12.19
C ALA A 322 -30.65 -4.57 12.07
N ASP A 323 -31.83 -4.76 11.54
CA ASP A 323 -32.85 -3.71 11.46
C ASP A 323 -33.54 -3.52 12.81
N PHE A 324 -33.72 -2.25 13.17
CA PHE A 324 -34.39 -1.89 14.42
C PHE A 324 -35.84 -1.49 14.16
N PRO A 325 -36.79 -1.92 14.99
CA PRO A 325 -38.14 -1.38 14.92
C PRO A 325 -38.09 0.15 15.06
N PRO A 326 -38.86 0.92 14.25
CA PRO A 326 -38.84 2.37 14.33
C PRO A 326 -39.02 2.88 15.75
N GLY A 327 -38.02 3.61 16.25
CA GLY A 327 -38.03 4.17 17.59
C GLY A 327 -37.64 3.22 18.73
N ASP A 328 -37.16 2.02 18.45
CA ASP A 328 -36.81 1.00 19.45
C ASP A 328 -35.38 0.50 19.31
N ASP A 329 -34.42 1.36 19.61
CA ASP A 329 -32.97 1.05 19.60
C ASP A 329 -32.63 0.02 20.70
N PRO A 330 -31.95 -1.13 20.39
CA PRO A 330 -31.54 -2.14 21.38
C PRO A 330 -30.65 -1.59 22.50
N LEU A 331 -29.91 -0.51 22.28
CA LEU A 331 -29.10 0.13 23.33
C LEU A 331 -29.95 0.70 24.48
N ARG A 332 -31.22 1.00 24.24
CA ARG A 332 -32.15 1.45 25.28
C ARG A 332 -32.46 0.35 26.28
N TYR A 333 -32.30 -0.91 25.92
CA TYR A 333 -32.58 -2.06 26.79
C TYR A 333 -31.47 -2.34 27.81
N PHE A 334 -30.35 -1.63 27.73
CA PHE A 334 -29.36 -1.58 28.80
C PHE A 334 -29.79 -0.69 29.97
N GLN A 335 -30.93 0.01 29.87
CA GLN A 335 -31.46 0.85 30.95
C GLN A 335 -32.26 0.01 31.98
N PRO A 336 -32.29 0.37 33.26
CA PRO A 336 -32.94 -0.40 34.31
C PRO A 336 -34.45 -0.57 34.14
N ASP A 337 -35.11 0.30 33.38
CA ASP A 337 -36.56 0.31 33.16
C ASP A 337 -37.01 -0.55 31.97
N LYS A 338 -36.05 -1.13 31.22
CA LYS A 338 -36.32 -1.98 30.05
C LYS A 338 -35.58 -3.31 30.16
N ASN A 339 -36.11 -4.35 29.51
CA ASN A 339 -35.49 -5.65 29.46
C ASN A 339 -35.42 -6.11 28.02
N VAL A 340 -34.21 -6.50 27.57
CA VAL A 340 -33.96 -7.00 26.22
C VAL A 340 -34.80 -8.24 25.86
N ARG A 341 -35.40 -8.92 26.84
CA ARG A 341 -36.38 -10.02 26.61
C ARG A 341 -37.60 -9.55 25.82
N ASP A 342 -37.99 -8.32 25.99
CA ASP A 342 -39.16 -7.71 25.36
C ASP A 342 -38.82 -7.11 23.99
N TYR A 343 -37.53 -7.11 23.61
CA TYR A 343 -37.08 -6.58 22.32
C TYR A 343 -37.51 -7.49 21.17
N THR A 344 -38.07 -6.90 20.13
CA THR A 344 -38.65 -7.58 18.97
C THR A 344 -37.92 -7.34 17.66
N GLY A 345 -36.84 -6.58 17.69
CA GLY A 345 -36.00 -6.32 16.50
C GLY A 345 -35.09 -7.50 16.16
N GLU A 346 -34.40 -7.32 15.03
CA GLU A 346 -33.51 -8.31 14.48
C GLU A 346 -32.22 -8.45 15.30
N GLY A 347 -31.63 -9.65 15.28
CA GLY A 347 -30.37 -9.96 15.92
C GLY A 347 -29.79 -11.29 15.46
N ILE A 348 -28.76 -11.74 16.14
CA ILE A 348 -28.20 -13.09 15.96
C ILE A 348 -28.37 -13.90 17.23
N ALA A 349 -28.67 -15.20 17.07
CA ALA A 349 -28.64 -16.18 18.13
C ALA A 349 -27.33 -16.96 18.07
N LEU A 350 -26.59 -16.98 19.17
CA LEU A 350 -25.33 -17.69 19.35
C LEU A 350 -25.57 -18.96 20.16
N ARG A 351 -25.22 -20.12 19.61
CA ARG A 351 -25.33 -21.43 20.27
C ARG A 351 -24.01 -21.85 20.88
N SER A 352 -22.95 -21.86 20.06
CA SER A 352 -21.63 -22.30 20.49
C SER A 352 -20.50 -21.60 19.72
N MET A 353 -19.32 -21.53 20.35
CA MET A 353 -18.07 -21.21 19.69
C MET A 353 -17.02 -22.24 20.09
N THR A 354 -16.39 -22.86 19.10
CA THR A 354 -15.26 -23.77 19.30
C THR A 354 -13.98 -23.13 18.79
N ILE A 355 -12.96 -23.07 19.63
CA ILE A 355 -11.63 -22.56 19.28
C ILE A 355 -10.64 -23.69 19.45
N GLU A 356 -9.96 -24.08 18.38
CA GLU A 356 -9.04 -25.20 18.32
C GLU A 356 -7.72 -24.78 17.70
N GLY A 357 -6.61 -24.97 18.41
CA GLY A 357 -5.27 -24.62 17.94
C GLY A 357 -4.21 -24.64 19.05
N PRO A 358 -2.94 -24.30 18.72
CA PRO A 358 -2.49 -24.01 17.36
C PRO A 358 -2.59 -25.24 16.45
N LEU A 359 -2.97 -25.01 15.19
CA LEU A 359 -3.05 -26.07 14.18
C LEU A 359 -1.64 -26.37 13.68
N LEU A 360 -1.23 -27.62 13.76
CA LEU A 360 0.08 -28.09 13.30
C LEU A 360 -0.14 -29.28 12.38
N ASP A 361 0.11 -29.10 11.08
CA ASP A 361 -0.04 -30.16 10.08
C ASP A 361 0.96 -31.29 10.28
N ALA A 362 2.18 -30.95 10.68
CA ALA A 362 3.24 -31.90 10.97
C ALA A 362 4.07 -31.44 12.17
N TRP A 363 4.80 -32.40 12.79
CA TRP A 363 5.76 -32.10 13.85
C TRP A 363 7.05 -32.89 13.69
N PRO A 364 8.27 -32.28 13.78
CA PRO A 364 8.49 -30.84 13.74
C PRO A 364 7.90 -30.17 12.50
N PRO A 365 7.62 -28.85 12.54
CA PRO A 365 7.01 -28.11 11.43
C PRO A 365 7.85 -28.19 10.14
N ALA A 366 7.21 -27.95 9.00
CA ALA A 366 7.91 -27.91 7.70
C ALA A 366 9.06 -26.91 7.67
N SER A 367 8.92 -25.76 8.33
CA SER A 367 9.98 -24.77 8.51
C SER A 367 11.24 -25.34 9.17
N THR A 368 11.08 -26.08 10.26
CA THR A 368 12.18 -26.73 10.98
C THR A 368 12.89 -27.77 10.10
N ARG A 369 12.10 -28.60 9.39
CA ARG A 369 12.67 -29.62 8.49
C ARG A 369 13.41 -29.00 7.30
N GLN A 370 12.92 -27.89 6.78
CA GLN A 370 13.55 -27.15 5.70
C GLN A 370 14.86 -26.49 6.13
N LEU A 371 14.88 -25.90 7.34
CA LEU A 371 16.09 -25.27 7.87
C LEU A 371 17.16 -26.29 8.26
N LEU A 372 16.76 -27.39 8.90
CA LEU A 372 17.67 -28.47 9.34
C LEU A 372 17.77 -29.52 8.25
N THR A 373 18.05 -29.11 7.02
CA THR A 373 18.20 -29.99 5.86
C THR A 373 19.21 -31.13 6.13
N GLY A 374 18.82 -32.35 5.83
CA GLY A 374 19.68 -33.54 5.98
C GLY A 374 19.74 -34.10 7.41
N LEU A 375 18.94 -33.57 8.33
CA LEU A 375 18.79 -34.11 9.68
C LEU A 375 17.49 -34.91 9.84
N ASP A 376 17.58 -36.01 10.58
CA ASP A 376 16.47 -36.82 11.01
C ASP A 376 15.95 -36.36 12.38
N PHE A 377 14.70 -36.72 12.68
CA PHE A 377 14.06 -36.48 13.96
C PHE A 377 13.60 -37.80 14.56
N ASP A 378 13.70 -37.93 15.87
CA ASP A 378 13.12 -39.09 16.57
C ASP A 378 11.59 -38.96 16.77
N GLU A 379 11.01 -39.97 17.42
CA GLU A 379 9.55 -40.00 17.73
C GLU A 379 9.12 -38.85 18.67
N ALA A 380 10.04 -38.35 19.47
CA ALA A 380 9.80 -37.20 20.35
C ALA A 380 9.99 -35.87 19.64
N GLY A 381 10.40 -35.85 18.38
CA GLY A 381 10.70 -34.64 17.61
C GLY A 381 12.07 -34.02 17.88
N GLU A 382 12.95 -34.76 18.58
CA GLU A 382 14.32 -34.32 18.82
C GLU A 382 15.22 -34.58 17.61
N VAL A 383 16.18 -33.68 17.38
CA VAL A 383 17.15 -33.80 16.28
C VAL A 383 18.11 -34.94 16.50
N ARG A 384 18.27 -35.79 15.48
CA ARG A 384 19.28 -36.87 15.47
C ARG A 384 20.51 -36.48 14.65
N LEU A 385 21.64 -36.36 15.30
CA LEU A 385 22.92 -36.12 14.65
C LEU A 385 23.54 -37.45 14.23
N THR A 386 23.93 -37.57 12.96
CA THR A 386 24.51 -38.78 12.36
C THR A 386 26.01 -38.66 12.10
N ARG A 387 26.53 -37.42 12.18
CA ARG A 387 27.97 -37.07 11.97
C ARG A 387 28.39 -36.06 13.05
N ASP A 388 29.62 -35.55 12.91
CA ASP A 388 30.07 -34.45 13.76
C ASP A 388 29.08 -33.28 13.71
N PRO A 389 28.69 -32.70 14.84
CA PRO A 389 27.74 -31.57 14.89
C PRO A 389 28.15 -30.40 14.01
N TYR A 390 29.43 -30.08 13.90
CA TYR A 390 29.89 -28.98 13.06
C TYR A 390 29.71 -29.25 11.56
N GLU A 391 29.89 -30.50 11.10
CA GLU A 391 29.62 -30.87 9.71
C GLU A 391 28.17 -30.63 9.33
N HIS A 392 27.23 -30.91 10.23
CA HIS A 392 25.82 -30.57 10.03
C HIS A 392 25.58 -29.08 9.96
N VAL A 393 26.27 -28.26 10.77
CA VAL A 393 26.18 -26.80 10.69
C VAL A 393 26.66 -26.29 9.33
N VAL A 394 27.79 -26.84 8.83
CA VAL A 394 28.33 -26.47 7.50
C VAL A 394 27.30 -26.76 6.41
N ASP A 395 26.69 -27.96 6.41
CA ASP A 395 25.66 -28.33 5.42
C ASP A 395 24.44 -27.42 5.48
N ILE A 396 23.97 -27.09 6.69
CA ILE A 396 22.82 -26.16 6.90
C ILE A 396 23.16 -24.78 6.38
N VAL A 397 24.32 -24.22 6.72
CA VAL A 397 24.74 -22.89 6.25
C VAL A 397 24.90 -22.89 4.72
N ALA A 398 25.51 -23.95 4.14
CA ALA A 398 25.68 -24.09 2.69
C ALA A 398 24.34 -24.13 1.93
N ALA A 399 23.31 -24.70 2.52
CA ALA A 399 21.96 -24.75 1.93
C ALA A 399 21.18 -23.44 2.14
N PHE A 400 21.38 -22.79 3.28
CA PHE A 400 20.58 -21.62 3.70
C PHE A 400 21.13 -20.30 3.16
N ALA A 401 22.44 -20.05 3.31
CA ALA A 401 23.03 -18.75 3.03
C ALA A 401 22.90 -18.29 1.56
N PRO A 402 23.05 -19.16 0.52
CA PRO A 402 22.84 -18.73 -0.86
C PRO A 402 21.41 -18.26 -1.16
N ARG A 403 20.41 -18.87 -0.51
CA ARG A 403 19.01 -18.47 -0.62
C ARG A 403 18.77 -17.13 0.07
N ALA A 404 19.33 -16.95 1.28
CA ALA A 404 19.24 -15.72 2.05
C ALA A 404 19.92 -14.54 1.32
N PHE A 405 21.10 -14.75 0.74
CA PHE A 405 21.86 -13.73 0.02
C PHE A 405 21.42 -13.58 -1.44
N ARG A 406 20.56 -14.48 -1.94
CA ARG A 406 20.02 -14.45 -3.31
C ARG A 406 21.11 -14.54 -4.40
N ARG A 407 22.26 -15.11 -4.05
CA ARG A 407 23.42 -15.34 -4.91
C ARG A 407 24.25 -16.51 -4.39
N PRO A 408 25.17 -17.09 -5.20
CA PRO A 408 26.20 -17.99 -4.68
C PRO A 408 27.04 -17.32 -3.59
N LEU A 409 27.58 -18.13 -2.68
CA LEU A 409 28.53 -17.64 -1.68
C LEU A 409 29.86 -17.28 -2.33
N GLU A 410 30.47 -16.24 -1.82
CA GLU A 410 31.84 -15.87 -2.15
C GLU A 410 32.86 -16.75 -1.40
N ASP A 411 34.13 -16.75 -1.86
CA ASP A 411 35.18 -17.52 -1.24
C ASP A 411 35.33 -17.16 0.25
N GLY A 412 35.25 -18.18 1.10
CA GLY A 412 35.38 -18.04 2.56
C GLY A 412 34.09 -17.60 3.30
N GLU A 413 33.00 -17.20 2.62
CA GLU A 413 31.75 -16.84 3.30
C GLU A 413 31.15 -18.03 4.06
N LEU A 414 31.14 -19.22 3.48
CA LEU A 414 30.62 -20.43 4.14
C LEU A 414 31.29 -20.65 5.48
N GLU A 415 32.63 -20.65 5.50
CA GLU A 415 33.44 -20.90 6.70
C GLU A 415 33.24 -19.75 7.71
N ALA A 416 33.19 -18.49 7.25
CA ALA A 416 33.00 -17.34 8.12
C ALA A 416 31.71 -17.42 8.94
N TYR A 417 30.61 -17.91 8.32
CA TYR A 417 29.35 -18.09 9.04
C TYR A 417 29.28 -19.39 9.83
N ALA A 418 29.71 -20.54 9.28
CA ALA A 418 29.61 -21.82 9.95
C ALA A 418 30.44 -21.85 11.23
N SER A 419 31.66 -21.29 11.22
CA SER A 419 32.55 -21.23 12.38
C SER A 419 31.98 -20.50 13.60
N LEU A 420 30.97 -19.69 13.42
CA LEU A 420 30.27 -19.02 14.55
C LEU A 420 29.60 -20.00 15.51
N ALA A 421 29.34 -21.25 15.09
CA ALA A 421 28.79 -22.29 15.96
C ALA A 421 29.85 -23.04 16.78
N GLU A 422 31.13 -23.02 16.35
CA GLU A 422 32.20 -23.81 16.99
C GLU A 422 32.36 -23.56 18.50
N PRO A 423 32.35 -22.29 19.00
CA PRO A 423 32.54 -22.05 20.43
C PRO A 423 31.44 -22.67 21.30
N LEU A 424 30.19 -22.71 20.75
CA LEU A 424 29.05 -23.29 21.46
C LEU A 424 29.11 -24.80 21.46
N LEU A 425 29.47 -25.43 20.32
CA LEU A 425 29.64 -26.87 20.18
C LEU A 425 30.80 -27.36 21.07
N ALA A 426 31.94 -26.68 21.03
CA ALA A 426 33.11 -27.00 21.89
C ALA A 426 32.80 -26.82 23.39
N GLY A 427 31.90 -25.88 23.73
CA GLY A 427 31.37 -25.67 25.08
C GLY A 427 30.28 -26.67 25.50
N GLY A 428 29.92 -27.65 24.64
CA GLY A 428 28.88 -28.64 24.92
C GLY A 428 27.47 -28.10 24.97
N ARG A 429 27.21 -26.98 24.30
CA ARG A 429 25.85 -26.44 24.19
C ARG A 429 25.00 -27.30 23.23
N PRO A 430 23.66 -27.33 23.42
CA PRO A 430 22.75 -28.04 22.51
C PRO A 430 22.97 -27.66 21.05
N PHE A 431 22.85 -28.61 20.12
CA PHE A 431 23.04 -28.38 18.69
C PHE A 431 22.14 -27.25 18.13
N LEU A 432 20.88 -27.19 18.55
CA LEU A 432 19.96 -26.16 18.09
C LEU A 432 20.36 -24.74 18.54
N GLU A 433 20.96 -24.63 19.71
CA GLU A 433 21.51 -23.33 20.18
C GLU A 433 22.74 -22.93 19.34
N ALA A 434 23.56 -23.90 18.98
CA ALA A 434 24.79 -23.66 18.21
C ALA A 434 24.45 -23.25 16.75
N VAL A 435 23.58 -24.00 16.06
CA VAL A 435 23.19 -23.71 14.66
C VAL A 435 22.40 -22.40 14.52
N ARG A 436 21.71 -21.98 15.56
CA ARG A 436 20.97 -20.70 15.57
C ARG A 436 21.90 -19.49 15.38
N VAL A 437 23.13 -19.56 15.86
CA VAL A 437 24.06 -18.41 15.81
C VAL A 437 24.43 -18.02 14.37
N PRO A 438 24.93 -18.94 13.52
CA PRO A 438 25.16 -18.62 12.11
C PRO A 438 23.90 -18.22 11.36
N LEU A 439 22.75 -18.86 11.60
CA LEU A 439 21.49 -18.48 10.95
C LEU A 439 21.08 -17.05 11.32
N ARG A 440 21.18 -16.67 12.60
CA ARG A 440 20.93 -15.30 13.06
C ARG A 440 21.88 -14.30 12.42
N ALA A 441 23.16 -14.63 12.35
CA ALA A 441 24.18 -13.79 11.72
C ALA A 441 23.86 -13.54 10.23
N ILE A 442 23.45 -14.58 9.50
CA ILE A 442 23.04 -14.49 8.09
C ILE A 442 21.82 -13.57 7.95
N LEU A 443 20.76 -13.75 8.75
CA LEU A 443 19.54 -12.95 8.70
C LEU A 443 19.72 -11.49 9.11
N SER A 444 20.87 -11.15 9.69
CA SER A 444 21.24 -9.78 10.09
C SER A 444 22.40 -9.21 9.28
N ALA A 445 22.92 -9.98 8.33
CA ALA A 445 24.06 -9.57 7.51
C ALA A 445 23.66 -8.51 6.47
N PRO A 446 24.58 -7.59 6.10
CA PRO A 446 24.33 -6.68 4.99
C PRO A 446 23.94 -7.39 3.69
N SER A 447 24.57 -8.54 3.37
CA SER A 447 24.24 -9.37 2.19
C SER A 447 22.79 -9.88 2.19
N PHE A 448 22.14 -9.99 3.35
CA PHE A 448 20.74 -10.30 3.48
C PHE A 448 19.86 -9.04 3.42
N LEU A 449 20.23 -8.01 4.19
CA LEU A 449 19.41 -6.82 4.40
C LEU A 449 19.39 -5.88 3.19
N TYR A 450 20.40 -5.91 2.33
CA TYR A 450 20.49 -5.06 1.15
C TYR A 450 20.30 -5.87 -0.15
N HIS A 451 19.75 -5.22 -1.14
CA HIS A 451 19.69 -5.80 -2.48
C HIS A 451 21.11 -5.93 -3.04
N HIS A 452 21.42 -7.09 -3.61
CA HIS A 452 22.70 -7.28 -4.27
C HIS A 452 22.80 -6.31 -5.45
N GLY A 453 23.87 -5.54 -5.48
CA GLY A 453 24.01 -4.48 -6.47
C GLY A 453 24.96 -4.83 -7.62
N GLY A 454 25.92 -5.70 -7.44
CA GLY A 454 27.01 -5.90 -8.43
C GLY A 454 27.83 -4.63 -8.67
N GLU A 455 28.60 -4.61 -9.75
CA GLU A 455 29.31 -3.43 -10.23
C GLU A 455 28.37 -2.45 -10.97
N PRO A 456 28.72 -1.16 -11.08
CA PRO A 456 27.96 -0.22 -11.90
C PRO A 456 27.86 -0.67 -13.36
N GLY A 457 26.67 -0.54 -13.96
CA GLY A 457 26.41 -0.95 -15.31
C GLY A 457 25.25 -1.94 -15.44
N GLU A 458 25.30 -2.84 -16.40
CA GLU A 458 24.28 -3.88 -16.57
C GLU A 458 24.36 -4.88 -15.42
N MET A 459 23.21 -5.23 -14.85
CA MET A 459 23.13 -6.16 -13.73
C MET A 459 23.44 -7.58 -14.18
N ASP A 460 24.06 -8.36 -13.29
CA ASP A 460 24.14 -9.80 -13.48
C ASP A 460 22.77 -10.49 -13.31
N ASP A 461 22.67 -11.74 -13.69
CA ASP A 461 21.41 -12.50 -13.63
C ASP A 461 20.88 -12.66 -12.19
N PHE A 462 21.73 -12.69 -11.14
CA PHE A 462 21.29 -12.76 -9.75
C PHE A 462 20.72 -11.42 -9.27
N GLY A 463 21.33 -10.32 -9.66
CA GLY A 463 20.80 -8.98 -9.43
C GLY A 463 19.46 -8.78 -10.13
N LEU A 464 19.36 -9.24 -11.38
CA LEU A 464 18.12 -9.18 -12.17
C LEU A 464 17.01 -10.06 -11.55
N ALA A 465 17.33 -11.29 -11.12
CA ALA A 465 16.41 -12.15 -10.41
C ALA A 465 15.90 -11.52 -9.11
N THR A 466 16.80 -10.92 -8.34
CA THR A 466 16.48 -10.20 -7.11
C THR A 466 15.55 -9.03 -7.40
N ARG A 467 15.91 -8.15 -8.33
CA ARG A 467 15.07 -6.98 -8.68
C ARG A 467 13.68 -7.40 -9.14
N LEU A 468 13.60 -8.42 -10.01
CA LEU A 468 12.33 -8.93 -10.54
C LEU A 468 11.43 -9.50 -9.43
N SER A 469 11.99 -10.30 -8.53
CA SER A 469 11.22 -10.94 -7.46
C SER A 469 10.70 -9.92 -6.43
N TYR A 470 11.52 -8.96 -6.04
CA TYR A 470 11.07 -7.91 -5.13
C TYR A 470 10.09 -6.92 -5.80
N PHE A 471 10.19 -6.73 -7.10
CA PHE A 471 9.20 -5.96 -7.85
C PHE A 471 7.83 -6.66 -7.84
N LEU A 472 7.75 -7.93 -8.25
CA LEU A 472 6.48 -8.61 -8.53
C LEU A 472 5.91 -9.41 -7.34
N TRP A 473 6.74 -9.76 -6.33
CA TRP A 473 6.33 -10.55 -5.18
C TRP A 473 6.66 -9.91 -3.83
N ARG A 474 7.41 -8.81 -3.82
CA ARG A 474 7.91 -8.16 -2.58
C ARG A 474 8.73 -9.13 -1.70
N SER A 475 9.34 -10.15 -2.29
CA SER A 475 10.07 -11.20 -1.62
C SER A 475 11.22 -11.72 -2.45
N MET A 476 12.00 -12.63 -1.86
CA MET A 476 13.16 -13.26 -2.49
C MET A 476 12.80 -14.08 -3.73
N PRO A 477 13.76 -14.28 -4.68
CA PRO A 477 13.58 -15.18 -5.81
C PRO A 477 13.28 -16.62 -5.35
N ASP A 478 12.40 -17.32 -6.06
CA ASP A 478 12.20 -18.75 -5.86
C ASP A 478 13.30 -19.58 -6.53
N ALA A 479 13.24 -20.91 -6.35
CA ALA A 479 14.25 -21.83 -6.87
C ALA A 479 14.34 -21.76 -8.41
N GLU A 480 13.20 -21.66 -9.11
CA GLU A 480 13.16 -21.60 -10.58
C GLU A 480 13.87 -20.35 -11.12
N LEU A 481 13.59 -19.19 -10.50
CA LEU A 481 14.23 -17.93 -10.89
C LEU A 481 15.72 -17.92 -10.58
N LEU A 482 16.14 -18.48 -9.41
CA LEU A 482 17.55 -18.62 -9.06
C LEU A 482 18.29 -19.63 -9.96
N ASP A 483 17.61 -20.68 -10.42
CA ASP A 483 18.19 -21.64 -11.36
C ASP A 483 18.36 -21.02 -12.76
N ALA A 484 17.42 -20.19 -13.19
CA ALA A 484 17.57 -19.42 -14.42
C ALA A 484 18.75 -18.42 -14.33
N ALA A 485 18.91 -17.75 -13.19
CA ALA A 485 20.06 -16.87 -12.92
C ALA A 485 21.39 -17.63 -12.90
N ARG A 486 21.43 -18.77 -12.21
CA ARG A 486 22.65 -19.61 -12.14
C ARG A 486 23.07 -20.12 -13.52
N ALA A 487 22.13 -20.34 -14.41
CA ALA A 487 22.37 -20.76 -15.79
C ALA A 487 22.73 -19.60 -16.74
N GLY A 488 22.78 -18.34 -16.26
CA GLY A 488 23.06 -17.16 -17.08
C GLY A 488 22.01 -16.88 -18.16
N ARG A 489 20.72 -17.15 -17.88
CA ARG A 489 19.65 -17.11 -18.89
C ARG A 489 18.66 -15.96 -18.72
N LEU A 490 18.72 -15.20 -17.64
CA LEU A 490 17.77 -14.11 -17.40
C LEU A 490 18.05 -12.88 -18.30
N SER A 491 19.25 -12.75 -18.83
CA SER A 491 19.60 -11.76 -19.85
C SER A 491 18.92 -12.00 -21.20
N ASP A 492 18.48 -13.27 -21.49
CA ASP A 492 17.67 -13.61 -22.66
C ASP A 492 16.24 -13.04 -22.52
N ALA A 493 15.82 -12.25 -23.51
CA ALA A 493 14.54 -11.53 -23.48
C ALA A 493 13.32 -12.47 -23.41
N ASP A 494 13.38 -13.63 -24.08
CA ASP A 494 12.25 -14.59 -24.08
C ASP A 494 12.19 -15.35 -22.75
N VAL A 495 13.34 -15.65 -22.14
CA VAL A 495 13.39 -16.28 -20.82
C VAL A 495 12.84 -15.31 -19.78
N LEU A 496 13.31 -14.07 -19.81
CA LEU A 496 12.86 -13.01 -18.91
C LEU A 496 11.35 -12.79 -19.03
N ALA A 497 10.82 -12.70 -20.25
CA ALA A 497 9.38 -12.54 -20.48
C ALA A 497 8.57 -13.70 -19.88
N ARG A 498 8.99 -14.95 -20.09
CA ARG A 498 8.32 -16.12 -19.49
C ARG A 498 8.34 -16.10 -17.96
N GLN A 499 9.46 -15.65 -17.35
CA GLN A 499 9.53 -15.51 -15.89
C GLN A 499 8.58 -14.41 -15.40
N VAL A 500 8.49 -13.27 -16.09
CA VAL A 500 7.53 -12.21 -15.77
C VAL A 500 6.09 -12.74 -15.81
N ASP A 501 5.71 -13.43 -16.89
CA ASP A 501 4.35 -14.00 -17.02
C ASP A 501 4.05 -15.00 -15.90
N ARG A 502 4.96 -15.96 -15.64
CA ARG A 502 4.82 -16.93 -14.55
C ARG A 502 4.63 -16.24 -13.20
N MET A 503 5.43 -15.21 -12.95
CA MET A 503 5.37 -14.49 -11.68
C MET A 503 4.11 -13.66 -11.54
N LEU A 504 3.60 -13.07 -12.60
CA LEU A 504 2.34 -12.32 -12.59
C LEU A 504 1.11 -13.24 -12.42
N ASP A 505 1.22 -14.50 -12.80
CA ASP A 505 0.17 -15.51 -12.63
C ASP A 505 0.24 -16.24 -11.26
N ASP A 506 1.25 -15.96 -10.43
CA ASP A 506 1.42 -16.53 -9.09
C ASP A 506 0.61 -15.74 -8.05
N ASP A 507 0.05 -16.44 -7.04
CA ASP A 507 -0.74 -15.81 -5.96
C ASP A 507 0.03 -14.72 -5.21
N ARG A 508 1.36 -14.79 -5.14
CA ARG A 508 2.22 -13.77 -4.51
C ARG A 508 2.15 -12.40 -5.19
N THR A 509 1.68 -12.33 -6.44
CA THR A 509 1.42 -11.06 -7.14
C THR A 509 0.41 -10.20 -6.39
N ALA A 510 -0.48 -10.78 -5.59
CA ALA A 510 -1.38 -10.03 -4.73
C ALA A 510 -0.63 -9.13 -3.72
N ARG A 511 0.60 -9.51 -3.31
CA ARG A 511 1.46 -8.68 -2.44
C ARG A 511 1.89 -7.40 -3.16
N PHE A 512 2.31 -7.53 -4.43
CA PHE A 512 2.65 -6.39 -5.29
C PHE A 512 1.45 -5.47 -5.49
N VAL A 513 0.30 -6.02 -5.90
CA VAL A 513 -0.91 -5.21 -6.17
C VAL A 513 -1.33 -4.44 -4.92
N ARG A 514 -1.37 -5.09 -3.75
CA ARG A 514 -1.74 -4.46 -2.47
C ARG A 514 -0.77 -3.35 -2.09
N ASP A 515 0.53 -3.63 -2.15
CA ASP A 515 1.55 -2.70 -1.71
C ASP A 515 1.70 -1.51 -2.67
N PHE A 516 1.73 -1.77 -3.98
CA PHE A 516 1.77 -0.73 -4.99
C PHE A 516 0.53 0.18 -4.90
N ALA A 517 -0.68 -0.39 -4.82
CA ALA A 517 -1.90 0.39 -4.64
C ALA A 517 -1.90 1.18 -3.33
N GLY A 518 -1.42 0.55 -2.26
CA GLY A 518 -1.28 1.18 -0.94
C GLY A 518 -0.48 2.46 -0.99
N GLN A 519 0.61 2.47 -1.75
CA GLN A 519 1.53 3.60 -1.86
C GLN A 519 1.15 4.56 -3.00
N ALA A 520 0.96 4.07 -4.23
CA ALA A 520 0.65 4.89 -5.39
C ALA A 520 -0.66 5.68 -5.25
N PHE A 521 -1.67 5.09 -4.59
CA PHE A 521 -3.00 5.70 -4.40
C PHE A 521 -3.33 5.98 -2.94
N ARG A 522 -2.32 6.00 -2.06
CA ARG A 522 -2.42 6.36 -0.64
C ARG A 522 -3.41 5.51 0.17
N LEU A 523 -3.68 4.26 -0.23
CA LEU A 523 -4.66 3.42 0.47
C LEU A 523 -4.20 3.04 1.89
N TYR A 524 -2.91 3.12 2.22
CA TYR A 524 -2.42 2.96 3.59
C TYR A 524 -2.96 4.03 4.55
N GLU A 525 -3.41 5.17 4.02
CA GLU A 525 -4.05 6.24 4.77
C GLU A 525 -5.55 6.00 5.00
N LEU A 526 -6.13 4.91 4.50
CA LEU A 526 -7.58 4.66 4.60
C LEU A 526 -8.10 4.69 6.05
N LYS A 527 -7.25 4.31 7.01
CA LYS A 527 -7.56 4.35 8.45
C LYS A 527 -7.06 5.62 9.16
N ALA A 528 -6.41 6.55 8.46
CA ALA A 528 -5.84 7.76 9.07
C ALA A 528 -6.92 8.74 9.56
N THR A 529 -8.10 8.72 8.91
CA THR A 529 -9.25 9.53 9.30
C THR A 529 -10.43 8.63 9.64
N ALA A 530 -11.10 8.90 10.77
CA ALA A 530 -12.38 8.26 11.09
C ALA A 530 -13.52 9.16 10.55
N PRO A 531 -14.45 8.61 9.77
CA PRO A 531 -15.66 9.34 9.41
C PRO A 531 -16.47 9.72 10.65
N ASP A 532 -17.06 10.90 10.63
CA ASP A 532 -17.95 11.37 11.70
C ASP A 532 -19.18 10.46 11.77
N GLY A 533 -19.33 9.74 12.89
CA GLY A 533 -20.44 8.78 13.07
C GLY A 533 -21.82 9.44 13.08
N GLY A 534 -21.87 10.75 13.22
CA GLY A 534 -23.08 11.51 13.11
C GLY A 534 -23.48 11.88 11.70
N LEU A 535 -22.51 12.22 10.89
CA LEU A 535 -22.72 12.54 9.48
C LEU A 535 -22.75 11.28 8.62
N TYR A 536 -22.02 10.22 9.00
CA TYR A 536 -21.84 8.99 8.22
C TYR A 536 -22.01 7.75 9.09
N PRO A 537 -23.21 7.56 9.71
CA PRO A 537 -23.48 6.44 10.61
C PRO A 537 -23.38 5.06 9.93
N GLU A 538 -23.51 5.05 8.61
CA GLU A 538 -23.37 3.84 7.80
C GLU A 538 -21.92 3.36 7.61
N TYR A 539 -20.91 4.14 8.04
CA TYR A 539 -19.53 3.68 7.93
C TYR A 539 -19.18 2.71 9.05
N ASP A 540 -18.67 1.54 8.67
CA ASP A 540 -18.19 0.51 9.59
C ASP A 540 -16.89 -0.15 9.07
N ASP A 541 -16.28 -1.05 9.87
CA ASP A 541 -15.05 -1.75 9.50
C ASP A 541 -15.22 -2.65 8.27
N ARG A 542 -16.43 -3.21 8.05
CA ARG A 542 -16.74 -4.04 6.88
C ARG A 542 -16.72 -3.22 5.61
N LEU A 543 -17.32 -2.04 5.66
CA LEU A 543 -17.29 -1.10 4.53
C LEU A 543 -15.86 -0.66 4.22
N GLY A 544 -15.09 -0.31 5.25
CA GLY A 544 -13.68 0.07 5.08
C GLY A 544 -12.81 -1.05 4.47
N GLN A 545 -12.99 -2.30 4.91
CA GLN A 545 -12.31 -3.45 4.33
C GLN A 545 -12.76 -3.72 2.88
N ALA A 546 -14.06 -3.61 2.59
CA ALA A 546 -14.60 -3.80 1.25
C ALA A 546 -14.09 -2.74 0.27
N MET A 547 -14.00 -1.47 0.68
CA MET A 547 -13.41 -0.39 -0.11
C MET A 547 -11.95 -0.66 -0.50
N GLN A 548 -11.13 -1.08 0.46
CA GLN A 548 -9.75 -1.43 0.19
C GLN A 548 -9.65 -2.62 -0.77
N ARG A 549 -10.45 -3.65 -0.51
CA ARG A 549 -10.45 -4.88 -1.32
C ARG A 549 -10.99 -4.66 -2.73
N GLU A 550 -11.93 -3.75 -2.92
CA GLU A 550 -12.39 -3.31 -4.24
C GLU A 550 -11.21 -2.86 -5.10
N THR A 551 -10.40 -1.93 -4.59
CA THR A 551 -9.29 -1.36 -5.35
C THR A 551 -8.19 -2.39 -5.63
N GLU A 552 -7.86 -3.23 -4.66
CA GLU A 552 -6.89 -4.32 -4.85
C GLU A 552 -7.34 -5.30 -5.96
N LEU A 553 -8.59 -5.75 -5.93
CA LEU A 553 -9.16 -6.65 -6.93
C LEU A 553 -9.30 -5.99 -8.30
N PHE A 554 -9.68 -4.72 -8.31
CA PHE A 554 -9.81 -3.94 -9.54
C PHE A 554 -8.46 -3.81 -10.26
N LEU A 555 -7.40 -3.43 -9.55
CA LEU A 555 -6.04 -3.35 -10.12
C LEU A 555 -5.51 -4.73 -10.53
N GLY A 556 -5.78 -5.76 -9.71
CA GLY A 556 -5.47 -7.14 -10.06
C GLY A 556 -6.13 -7.58 -11.36
N GLU A 557 -7.39 -7.20 -11.59
CA GLU A 557 -8.12 -7.49 -12.83
C GLU A 557 -7.56 -6.72 -14.03
N LEU A 558 -7.21 -5.43 -13.86
CA LEU A 558 -6.55 -4.66 -14.93
C LEU A 558 -5.24 -5.33 -15.35
N LEU A 559 -4.50 -5.88 -14.41
CA LEU A 559 -3.25 -6.59 -14.65
C LEU A 559 -3.49 -7.96 -15.31
N ALA A 560 -4.34 -8.80 -14.73
CA ALA A 560 -4.61 -10.16 -15.20
C ALA A 560 -5.28 -10.17 -16.58
N GLY A 561 -6.24 -9.28 -16.82
CA GLY A 561 -6.92 -9.10 -18.10
C GLY A 561 -6.14 -8.29 -19.11
N ASN A 562 -4.95 -7.79 -18.77
CA ASN A 562 -4.14 -6.89 -19.60
C ASN A 562 -4.94 -5.70 -20.15
N HIS A 563 -5.81 -5.12 -19.31
CA HIS A 563 -6.63 -3.98 -19.70
C HIS A 563 -5.78 -2.73 -19.94
N GLY A 564 -6.27 -1.83 -20.79
CA GLY A 564 -5.62 -0.54 -21.02
C GLY A 564 -5.72 0.37 -19.78
N VAL A 565 -4.73 1.26 -19.62
CA VAL A 565 -4.65 2.21 -18.50
C VAL A 565 -5.87 3.15 -18.40
N GLY A 566 -6.64 3.30 -19.49
CA GLY A 566 -7.93 4.00 -19.49
C GLY A 566 -8.93 3.46 -18.47
N GLY A 567 -8.82 2.17 -18.10
CA GLY A 567 -9.59 1.58 -17.01
C GLY A 567 -9.40 2.26 -15.66
N LEU A 568 -8.27 2.92 -15.41
CA LEU A 568 -8.06 3.73 -14.20
C LEU A 568 -8.94 4.97 -14.17
N ILE A 569 -9.30 5.51 -15.33
CA ILE A 569 -10.16 6.69 -15.48
C ILE A 569 -11.63 6.27 -15.51
N ASP A 570 -11.95 5.30 -16.36
CA ASP A 570 -13.32 4.79 -16.53
C ASP A 570 -13.31 3.31 -16.88
N ALA A 571 -14.19 2.55 -16.23
CA ALA A 571 -14.35 1.12 -16.45
C ALA A 571 -15.83 0.75 -16.30
N ASP A 572 -16.27 -0.25 -17.06
CA ASP A 572 -17.63 -0.77 -17.05
C ASP A 572 -17.87 -1.86 -15.98
N PHE A 573 -16.94 -2.01 -15.03
CA PHE A 573 -17.05 -2.96 -13.95
C PHE A 573 -16.41 -2.44 -12.66
N THR A 574 -16.81 -3.04 -11.53
CA THR A 574 -16.10 -2.92 -10.25
C THR A 574 -16.19 -4.24 -9.46
N PHE A 575 -15.66 -4.26 -8.25
CA PHE A 575 -15.75 -5.38 -7.32
C PHE A 575 -16.48 -4.97 -6.05
N VAL A 576 -17.54 -5.69 -5.72
CA VAL A 576 -18.34 -5.40 -4.53
C VAL A 576 -18.75 -6.68 -3.82
N ASN A 577 -18.95 -6.59 -2.51
CA ASN A 577 -19.78 -7.51 -1.72
C ASN A 577 -21.13 -6.83 -1.43
N ARG A 578 -22.04 -7.50 -0.69
CA ARG A 578 -23.34 -6.93 -0.32
C ARG A 578 -23.18 -5.55 0.35
N ARG A 579 -22.28 -5.41 1.31
CA ARG A 579 -22.08 -4.19 2.08
C ARG A 579 -21.67 -2.98 1.22
N LEU A 580 -20.71 -3.20 0.31
CA LEU A 580 -20.25 -2.15 -0.61
C LEU A 580 -21.26 -1.87 -1.73
N ALA A 581 -21.97 -2.90 -2.18
CA ALA A 581 -23.04 -2.76 -3.19
C ALA A 581 -24.19 -1.91 -2.66
N GLU A 582 -24.64 -2.13 -1.43
CA GLU A 582 -25.62 -1.30 -0.73
C GLU A 582 -25.15 0.17 -0.65
N HIS A 583 -23.89 0.39 -0.26
CA HIS A 583 -23.29 1.72 -0.22
C HIS A 583 -23.25 2.42 -1.59
N TYR A 584 -23.07 1.63 -2.65
CA TYR A 584 -23.03 2.14 -4.02
C TYR A 584 -24.39 2.23 -4.70
N GLY A 585 -25.45 1.71 -4.08
CA GLY A 585 -26.78 1.61 -4.68
C GLY A 585 -26.87 0.54 -5.79
N ILE A 586 -25.99 -0.47 -5.77
CA ILE A 586 -25.98 -1.59 -6.74
C ILE A 586 -26.85 -2.71 -6.19
N ALA A 587 -27.96 -2.99 -6.88
CA ALA A 587 -28.90 -4.04 -6.47
C ALA A 587 -28.43 -5.46 -6.86
N GLY A 588 -28.96 -6.48 -6.15
CA GLY A 588 -28.80 -7.88 -6.53
C GLY A 588 -27.45 -8.51 -6.15
N VAL A 589 -26.68 -7.90 -5.28
CA VAL A 589 -25.44 -8.45 -4.74
C VAL A 589 -25.70 -9.01 -3.34
N GLU A 590 -25.48 -10.30 -3.14
CA GLU A 590 -25.70 -10.99 -1.88
C GLU A 590 -24.38 -11.52 -1.31
N GLY A 591 -24.29 -11.60 0.02
CA GLY A 591 -23.17 -12.20 0.75
C GLY A 591 -21.94 -11.27 0.89
N GLN A 592 -21.01 -11.70 1.74
CA GLN A 592 -19.85 -10.90 2.13
C GLN A 592 -18.61 -11.11 1.22
N GLN A 593 -18.69 -11.99 0.24
CA GLN A 593 -17.60 -12.24 -0.70
C GLN A 593 -17.60 -11.20 -1.83
N MET A 594 -16.41 -10.62 -2.07
CA MET A 594 -16.21 -9.70 -3.20
C MET A 594 -16.40 -10.42 -4.54
N ARG A 595 -17.12 -9.79 -5.46
CA ARG A 595 -17.33 -10.29 -6.82
C ARG A 595 -17.30 -9.17 -7.84
N LYS A 596 -16.85 -9.49 -9.06
CA LYS A 596 -16.89 -8.58 -10.19
C LYS A 596 -18.35 -8.37 -10.61
N VAL A 597 -18.74 -7.11 -10.76
CA VAL A 597 -20.07 -6.71 -11.26
C VAL A 597 -19.90 -5.73 -12.41
N ALA A 598 -20.78 -5.84 -13.40
CA ALA A 598 -20.88 -4.86 -14.48
C ALA A 598 -21.58 -3.59 -13.96
N LEU A 599 -21.10 -2.44 -14.36
CA LEU A 599 -21.71 -1.16 -14.07
C LEU A 599 -22.63 -0.71 -15.20
N PRO A 600 -23.82 -0.19 -14.92
CA PRO A 600 -24.66 0.44 -15.93
C PRO A 600 -23.96 1.61 -16.62
N ALA A 601 -24.28 1.86 -17.90
CA ALA A 601 -23.66 2.94 -18.68
C ALA A 601 -23.90 4.36 -18.12
N ASP A 602 -24.95 4.53 -17.31
CA ASP A 602 -25.30 5.75 -16.60
C ASP A 602 -24.83 5.76 -15.14
N SER A 603 -24.07 4.75 -14.72
CA SER A 603 -23.49 4.72 -13.38
C SER A 603 -22.46 5.85 -13.21
N PRO A 604 -22.55 6.66 -12.14
CA PRO A 604 -21.51 7.66 -11.85
C PRO A 604 -20.17 7.02 -11.50
N ARG A 605 -20.17 5.70 -11.27
CA ARG A 605 -18.98 4.91 -10.94
C ARG A 605 -18.28 4.37 -12.18
N GLY A 606 -17.13 3.81 -11.98
CA GLY A 606 -16.25 3.28 -13.02
C GLY A 606 -14.86 3.92 -12.92
N GLY A 607 -13.84 3.06 -12.91
CA GLY A 607 -12.45 3.48 -12.71
C GLY A 607 -12.10 3.84 -11.27
N LEU A 608 -10.81 4.05 -11.04
CA LEU A 608 -10.21 4.30 -9.71
C LEU A 608 -10.76 5.56 -9.02
N LEU A 609 -10.99 6.63 -9.78
CA LEU A 609 -11.40 7.94 -9.25
C LEU A 609 -12.72 7.92 -8.47
N THR A 610 -13.59 6.97 -8.78
CA THR A 610 -14.91 6.88 -8.17
C THR A 610 -15.05 5.73 -7.19
N GLN A 611 -13.95 5.05 -6.87
CA GLN A 611 -13.90 4.05 -5.80
C GLN A 611 -13.91 4.73 -4.43
N ALA A 612 -14.66 4.16 -3.50
CA ALA A 612 -14.84 4.75 -2.18
C ALA A 612 -13.54 4.83 -1.37
N SER A 613 -12.58 3.93 -1.58
CA SER A 613 -11.24 3.99 -0.98
C SER A 613 -10.50 5.28 -1.32
N VAL A 614 -10.45 5.63 -2.61
CA VAL A 614 -9.80 6.86 -3.13
C VAL A 614 -10.52 8.11 -2.65
N LEU A 615 -11.85 8.08 -2.70
CA LEU A 615 -12.67 9.20 -2.24
C LEU A 615 -12.52 9.47 -0.75
N LYS A 616 -12.34 8.40 0.06
CA LYS A 616 -12.14 8.49 1.51
C LYS A 616 -10.76 9.03 1.87
N VAL A 617 -9.68 8.56 1.26
CA VAL A 617 -8.31 9.06 1.56
C VAL A 617 -8.09 10.52 1.16
N THR A 618 -8.99 11.06 0.33
CA THR A 618 -8.96 12.46 -0.12
C THR A 618 -9.92 13.37 0.67
N ALA A 619 -10.49 12.87 1.76
CA ALA A 619 -11.43 13.60 2.63
C ALA A 619 -10.96 13.60 4.10
N ASN A 620 -11.46 14.53 4.91
CA ASN A 620 -11.06 14.67 6.31
C ASN A 620 -11.96 13.92 7.32
N GLY A 621 -12.90 13.13 6.84
CA GLY A 621 -13.88 12.40 7.66
C GLY A 621 -15.18 13.15 7.95
N THR A 622 -15.23 14.46 7.88
CA THR A 622 -16.47 15.26 8.06
C THR A 622 -16.94 15.86 6.74
N THR A 623 -16.01 16.39 5.96
CA THR A 623 -16.29 17.11 4.72
C THR A 623 -15.36 16.68 3.60
N THR A 624 -15.76 17.01 2.38
CA THR A 624 -14.93 16.94 1.18
C THR A 624 -14.37 18.32 0.85
N SER A 625 -13.26 18.33 0.14
CA SER A 625 -12.69 19.55 -0.43
C SER A 625 -12.20 19.29 -1.85
N PRO A 626 -12.60 20.13 -2.82
CA PRO A 626 -12.09 20.02 -4.19
C PRO A 626 -10.56 20.08 -4.28
N VAL A 627 -9.90 20.83 -3.42
CA VAL A 627 -8.44 21.03 -3.47
C VAL A 627 -7.66 19.73 -3.21
N PRO A 628 -7.82 18.99 -2.10
CA PRO A 628 -7.20 17.70 -1.90
C PRO A 628 -7.56 16.67 -2.96
N ARG A 629 -8.83 16.62 -3.38
CA ARG A 629 -9.29 15.69 -4.43
C ARG A 629 -8.65 16.00 -5.77
N GLY A 630 -8.61 17.29 -6.15
CA GLY A 630 -7.97 17.72 -7.38
C GLY A 630 -6.48 17.47 -7.36
N ASN A 631 -5.81 17.78 -6.25
CA ASN A 631 -4.37 17.50 -6.11
C ASN A 631 -4.07 16.00 -6.18
N PHE A 632 -4.94 15.14 -5.66
CA PHE A 632 -4.80 13.70 -5.80
C PHE A 632 -4.83 13.27 -7.27
N VAL A 633 -5.78 13.76 -8.07
CA VAL A 633 -5.84 13.48 -9.51
C VAL A 633 -4.56 13.93 -10.21
N LEU A 634 -4.12 15.16 -9.93
CA LEU A 634 -2.90 15.71 -10.52
C LEU A 634 -1.65 14.93 -10.10
N ALA A 635 -1.48 14.65 -8.83
CA ALA A 635 -0.26 14.02 -8.30
C ALA A 635 -0.22 12.51 -8.55
N ASN A 636 -1.32 11.79 -8.23
CA ASN A 636 -1.32 10.33 -8.19
C ASN A 636 -1.77 9.67 -9.49
N LEU A 637 -2.49 10.40 -10.36
CA LEU A 637 -2.91 9.88 -11.66
C LEU A 637 -2.14 10.50 -12.82
N LEU A 638 -1.90 11.82 -12.77
CA LEU A 638 -1.24 12.53 -13.85
C LEU A 638 0.27 12.78 -13.62
N GLY A 639 0.78 12.59 -12.39
CA GLY A 639 2.18 12.86 -12.07
C GLY A 639 2.58 14.34 -12.18
N GLN A 640 1.62 15.24 -11.99
CA GLN A 640 1.76 16.69 -12.10
C GLN A 640 1.31 17.36 -10.80
N PRO A 641 1.97 17.11 -9.66
CA PRO A 641 1.54 17.66 -8.37
C PRO A 641 1.53 19.18 -8.43
N ALA A 642 0.50 19.77 -7.81
CA ALA A 642 0.42 21.23 -7.69
C ALA A 642 1.61 21.76 -6.87
N ALA A 643 2.11 22.94 -7.25
CA ALA A 643 3.12 23.60 -6.45
C ALA A 643 2.59 23.88 -5.03
N PRO A 644 3.42 23.78 -3.98
CA PRO A 644 3.02 24.10 -2.63
C PRO A 644 2.58 25.57 -2.55
N PRO A 645 1.59 25.90 -1.70
CA PRO A 645 1.12 27.28 -1.55
C PRO A 645 2.27 28.18 -1.09
N PRO A 646 2.29 29.45 -1.51
CA PRO A 646 3.24 30.41 -0.98
C PRO A 646 3.19 30.51 0.54
N ALA A 647 4.32 30.78 1.19
CA ALA A 647 4.37 30.92 2.65
C ALA A 647 3.40 32.04 3.12
N GLY A 648 2.59 31.73 4.14
CA GLY A 648 1.63 32.67 4.73
C GLY A 648 0.23 32.64 4.11
N VAL A 649 -0.04 31.71 3.18
CA VAL A 649 -1.41 31.44 2.72
C VAL A 649 -2.02 30.38 3.62
N GLU A 650 -3.08 30.76 4.35
CA GLU A 650 -3.84 29.83 5.18
C GLU A 650 -4.73 28.93 4.30
N GLY A 651 -4.82 27.65 4.65
CA GLY A 651 -5.74 26.72 4.00
C GLY A 651 -7.20 27.11 4.25
N LEU A 652 -8.03 26.96 3.23
CA LEU A 652 -9.49 27.07 3.40
C LEU A 652 -10.03 25.79 4.03
N GLU A 653 -10.52 25.87 5.27
CA GLU A 653 -11.33 24.80 5.84
C GLU A 653 -12.81 25.05 5.53
N PRO A 654 -13.52 24.07 4.93
CA PRO A 654 -14.93 24.23 4.64
C PRO A 654 -15.74 24.36 5.94
N ASP A 655 -16.49 25.42 6.10
CA ASP A 655 -17.45 25.54 7.20
C ASP A 655 -18.76 24.84 6.82
N THR A 656 -18.96 23.66 7.37
CA THR A 656 -20.18 22.85 7.14
C THR A 656 -21.38 23.32 7.93
N ARG A 657 -21.24 24.33 8.80
CA ARG A 657 -22.31 24.87 9.64
C ARG A 657 -23.05 26.01 8.97
N GLY A 658 -22.53 26.59 7.89
CA GLY A 658 -23.08 27.70 7.17
C GLY A 658 -23.91 27.33 5.95
N THR A 659 -24.53 28.32 5.34
CA THR A 659 -25.25 28.20 4.06
C THR A 659 -24.32 28.32 2.84
N THR A 660 -23.05 28.65 3.04
CA THR A 660 -22.06 28.86 1.99
C THR A 660 -21.44 27.54 1.59
N THR A 661 -21.49 27.23 0.31
CA THR A 661 -20.86 26.02 -0.23
C THR A 661 -19.33 26.18 -0.31
N ILE A 662 -18.58 25.04 -0.33
CA ILE A 662 -17.15 25.08 -0.56
C ILE A 662 -16.79 25.74 -1.90
N ARG A 663 -17.65 25.63 -2.92
CA ARG A 663 -17.49 26.30 -4.20
C ARG A 663 -17.50 27.84 -4.06
N GLU A 664 -18.48 28.36 -3.35
CA GLU A 664 -18.54 29.81 -3.10
C GLU A 664 -17.34 30.32 -2.31
N GLN A 665 -16.84 29.56 -1.35
CA GLN A 665 -15.60 29.89 -0.61
C GLN A 665 -14.39 29.90 -1.52
N LEU A 666 -14.23 28.88 -2.40
CA LEU A 666 -13.15 28.83 -3.39
C LEU A 666 -13.26 29.93 -4.44
N ASP A 667 -14.48 30.29 -4.87
CA ASP A 667 -14.68 31.41 -5.80
C ASP A 667 -14.26 32.75 -5.18
N ALA A 668 -14.58 32.96 -3.90
CA ALA A 668 -14.10 34.12 -3.15
C ALA A 668 -12.57 34.14 -3.03
N HIS A 669 -11.93 32.97 -2.76
CA HIS A 669 -10.48 32.82 -2.67
C HIS A 669 -9.79 33.07 -4.03
N ARG A 670 -10.37 32.59 -5.12
CA ARG A 670 -9.87 32.75 -6.50
C ARG A 670 -10.03 34.17 -7.03
N SER A 671 -10.74 35.04 -6.33
CA SER A 671 -10.78 36.48 -6.70
C SER A 671 -9.38 37.14 -6.67
N ASN A 672 -8.43 36.55 -5.92
CA ASN A 672 -7.03 36.93 -5.96
C ASN A 672 -6.33 36.26 -7.16
N PRO A 673 -5.72 36.99 -8.11
CA PRO A 673 -5.04 36.43 -9.29
C PRO A 673 -3.91 35.45 -8.98
N VAL A 674 -3.22 35.63 -7.85
CA VAL A 674 -2.12 34.73 -7.43
C VAL A 674 -2.70 33.37 -7.04
N CYS A 675 -3.77 33.35 -6.26
CA CYS A 675 -4.46 32.12 -5.87
C CYS A 675 -5.12 31.44 -7.08
N ALA A 676 -5.76 32.22 -7.96
CA ALA A 676 -6.41 31.73 -9.16
C ALA A 676 -5.47 30.95 -10.11
N SER A 677 -4.18 31.28 -10.12
CA SER A 677 -3.20 30.61 -11.01
C SER A 677 -3.05 29.12 -10.72
N CYS A 678 -3.03 28.71 -9.45
CA CYS A 678 -2.97 27.31 -9.02
C CYS A 678 -4.36 26.64 -9.04
N HIS A 679 -5.37 27.34 -8.51
CA HIS A 679 -6.73 26.78 -8.37
C HIS A 679 -7.40 26.49 -9.72
N ARG A 680 -7.03 27.21 -10.80
CA ARG A 680 -7.48 26.90 -12.16
C ARG A 680 -7.13 25.48 -12.60
N VAL A 681 -6.03 24.90 -12.08
CA VAL A 681 -5.58 23.55 -12.40
C VAL A 681 -6.09 22.54 -11.37
N ILE A 682 -6.05 22.90 -10.08
CA ILE A 682 -6.37 21.99 -8.97
C ILE A 682 -7.86 21.75 -8.83
N ASP A 683 -8.70 22.80 -8.91
CA ASP A 683 -10.11 22.72 -8.54
C ASP A 683 -10.98 21.90 -9.52
N PRO A 684 -10.81 21.94 -10.85
CA PRO A 684 -11.71 21.26 -11.78
C PRO A 684 -11.86 19.77 -11.52
N PRO A 685 -10.77 18.94 -11.39
CA PRO A 685 -10.90 17.53 -11.04
C PRO A 685 -11.57 17.33 -9.69
N GLY A 686 -11.34 18.22 -8.72
CA GLY A 686 -11.96 18.16 -7.41
C GLY A 686 -13.46 18.43 -7.46
N PHE A 687 -13.91 19.41 -8.25
CA PHE A 687 -15.33 19.69 -8.44
C PHE A 687 -16.07 18.51 -9.08
N ALA A 688 -15.50 17.88 -10.10
CA ALA A 688 -16.10 16.68 -10.71
C ALA A 688 -16.37 15.57 -9.67
N LEU A 689 -15.57 15.50 -8.60
CA LEU A 689 -15.69 14.49 -7.55
C LEU A 689 -16.56 14.91 -6.36
N GLU A 690 -17.10 16.14 -6.33
CA GLU A 690 -17.94 16.62 -5.22
C GLU A 690 -19.30 15.90 -5.10
N SER A 691 -19.76 15.25 -6.17
CA SER A 691 -20.91 14.35 -6.13
C SER A 691 -20.71 13.10 -5.28
N PHE A 692 -19.52 12.94 -4.67
CA PHE A 692 -19.22 11.85 -3.75
C PHE A 692 -18.88 12.40 -2.37
N ASP A 693 -19.48 11.83 -1.34
CA ASP A 693 -19.25 12.21 0.06
C ASP A 693 -17.88 11.71 0.60
N PRO A 694 -17.51 12.03 1.86
CA PRO A 694 -16.24 11.59 2.45
C PRO A 694 -16.04 10.08 2.55
N ILE A 695 -17.07 9.27 2.55
CA ILE A 695 -17.01 7.81 2.56
C ILE A 695 -17.29 7.20 1.17
N GLY A 696 -17.30 8.05 0.12
CA GLY A 696 -17.48 7.63 -1.26
C GLY A 696 -18.93 7.35 -1.68
N GLY A 697 -19.93 7.66 -0.86
CA GLY A 697 -21.34 7.60 -1.23
C GLY A 697 -21.68 8.65 -2.29
N PHE A 698 -22.53 8.30 -3.29
CA PHE A 698 -23.01 9.29 -4.27
C PHE A 698 -24.05 10.21 -3.64
N ARG A 699 -23.92 11.52 -3.86
CA ARG A 699 -24.81 12.54 -3.30
C ARG A 699 -25.15 13.64 -4.29
N THR A 700 -26.35 14.22 -4.13
CA THR A 700 -26.79 15.44 -4.81
C THR A 700 -26.82 16.65 -3.89
N HIS A 701 -26.75 16.43 -2.58
CA HIS A 701 -26.72 17.47 -1.54
C HIS A 701 -25.63 17.15 -0.51
N TYR A 702 -25.06 18.16 0.09
CA TYR A 702 -24.17 18.01 1.24
C TYR A 702 -24.95 17.53 2.46
N ARG A 703 -24.28 16.90 3.41
CA ARG A 703 -24.82 16.60 4.74
C ARG A 703 -24.42 17.72 5.71
N SER A 704 -25.38 18.23 6.47
CA SER A 704 -25.15 19.26 7.49
C SER A 704 -25.39 18.69 8.87
N SER A 705 -24.46 18.96 9.83
CA SER A 705 -24.65 18.59 11.23
C SER A 705 -25.79 19.41 11.87
N GLY A 706 -26.54 18.81 12.80
CA GLY A 706 -27.58 19.49 13.57
C GLY A 706 -29.01 19.12 13.17
N GLY A 707 -29.20 18.06 12.42
CA GLY A 707 -30.51 17.44 12.24
C GLY A 707 -30.98 16.80 13.55
N GLU A 708 -32.23 17.06 13.96
CA GLU A 708 -32.87 16.26 15.01
C GLU A 708 -33.29 14.92 14.42
N ALA A 709 -32.45 13.91 14.49
CA ALA A 709 -32.95 12.56 14.35
C ALA A 709 -33.41 12.08 15.70
N ARG A 710 -34.65 11.76 15.77
CA ARG A 710 -35.23 11.09 16.92
C ARG A 710 -35.21 9.61 16.69
N TYR A 711 -34.33 8.90 17.39
CA TYR A 711 -34.51 7.50 17.69
C TYR A 711 -35.40 7.40 18.91
N GLY A 712 -36.66 7.15 18.72
CA GLY A 712 -37.66 7.20 19.79
C GLY A 712 -37.71 8.57 20.49
N ASN A 713 -37.64 8.59 21.82
CA ASN A 713 -37.59 9.83 22.62
C ASN A 713 -36.18 10.31 22.92
N ALA A 714 -35.14 9.62 22.48
CA ALA A 714 -33.76 10.05 22.65
C ALA A 714 -33.31 10.90 21.46
N LEU A 715 -32.84 12.11 21.74
CA LEU A 715 -31.96 12.85 20.85
C LEU A 715 -30.65 12.06 20.77
N VAL A 716 -30.45 11.30 19.72
CA VAL A 716 -29.18 10.70 19.42
C VAL A 716 -28.37 11.78 18.72
N PRO A 717 -27.27 12.25 19.32
CA PRO A 717 -26.33 13.09 18.60
C PRO A 717 -25.86 12.33 17.39
N GLY A 718 -26.09 12.84 16.20
CA GLY A 718 -25.46 12.26 15.08
C GLY A 718 -26.27 11.98 13.86
N TYR A 719 -27.41 12.63 13.68
CA TYR A 719 -28.08 12.61 12.38
C TYR A 719 -27.85 13.90 11.65
N TYR A 720 -27.67 13.78 10.34
CA TYR A 720 -27.50 14.90 9.45
C TYR A 720 -28.84 15.35 8.88
N SER A 721 -28.94 16.62 8.52
CA SER A 721 -29.96 17.15 7.64
C SER A 721 -29.41 17.32 6.24
N GLU A 722 -30.31 17.38 5.26
CA GLU A 722 -29.97 17.75 3.90
C GLU A 722 -29.47 19.21 3.86
N GLY A 723 -28.25 19.36 3.35
CA GLY A 723 -27.60 20.66 3.17
C GLY A 723 -27.78 21.24 1.77
N PRO A 724 -26.93 22.19 1.36
CA PRO A 724 -26.96 22.78 0.02
C PRO A 724 -26.79 21.74 -1.08
N ALA A 725 -27.30 22.02 -2.27
CA ALA A 725 -27.10 21.19 -3.46
C ALA A 725 -25.64 21.20 -3.87
N VAL A 726 -25.17 20.06 -4.38
CA VAL A 726 -23.80 19.89 -4.92
C VAL A 726 -23.80 20.38 -6.38
N ASP A 727 -22.79 21.19 -6.71
CA ASP A 727 -22.51 21.59 -8.10
C ASP A 727 -21.15 20.96 -8.52
N PRO A 728 -21.16 19.86 -9.32
CA PRO A 728 -19.94 19.19 -9.78
C PRO A 728 -19.37 19.76 -11.08
N SER A 729 -20.00 20.80 -11.65
CA SER A 729 -19.59 21.36 -12.94
C SER A 729 -18.23 22.08 -12.86
N GLY A 730 -17.55 22.20 -13.97
CA GLY A 730 -16.29 22.93 -14.03
C GLY A 730 -15.78 23.18 -15.44
N VAL A 731 -14.61 23.81 -15.52
CA VAL A 731 -13.90 24.07 -16.77
C VAL A 731 -12.45 23.65 -16.59
N THR A 732 -11.94 22.80 -17.49
CA THR A 732 -10.55 22.35 -17.45
C THR A 732 -9.56 23.48 -17.74
N PRO A 733 -8.28 23.35 -17.41
CA PRO A 733 -7.26 24.37 -17.72
C PRO A 733 -7.17 24.73 -19.21
N VAL A 734 -7.56 23.82 -20.10
CA VAL A 734 -7.56 24.04 -21.56
C VAL A 734 -8.86 24.64 -22.09
N GLY A 735 -9.87 24.83 -21.23
CA GLY A 735 -11.13 25.51 -21.56
C GLY A 735 -12.30 24.60 -21.88
N ASP A 736 -12.18 23.30 -21.73
CA ASP A 736 -13.26 22.34 -21.92
C ASP A 736 -14.20 22.35 -20.70
N ALA A 737 -15.47 22.60 -20.90
CA ALA A 737 -16.49 22.55 -19.85
C ALA A 737 -16.98 21.11 -19.62
N PHE A 738 -17.38 20.82 -18.38
CA PHE A 738 -18.05 19.59 -17.98
C PHE A 738 -19.15 19.88 -16.96
N ALA A 739 -20.22 19.11 -17.00
CA ALA A 739 -21.35 19.25 -16.09
C ALA A 739 -21.26 18.28 -14.89
N ASP A 740 -20.58 17.16 -15.06
CA ASP A 740 -20.51 16.08 -14.07
C ASP A 740 -19.26 15.19 -14.23
N ILE A 741 -19.17 14.16 -13.40
CA ILE A 741 -18.06 13.20 -13.42
C ILE A 741 -17.96 12.40 -14.74
N HIS A 742 -19.09 12.12 -15.40
CA HIS A 742 -19.07 11.39 -16.69
C HIS A 742 -18.42 12.23 -17.78
N GLU A 743 -18.76 13.51 -17.86
CA GLU A 743 -18.14 14.40 -18.82
C GLU A 743 -16.68 14.63 -18.50
N TYR A 744 -16.34 14.77 -17.22
CA TYR A 744 -14.95 14.92 -16.80
C TYR A 744 -14.10 13.69 -17.15
N LYS A 745 -14.56 12.46 -16.87
CA LYS A 745 -13.87 11.23 -17.27
C LYS A 745 -13.66 11.13 -18.78
N ARG A 746 -14.67 11.50 -19.59
CA ARG A 746 -14.54 11.55 -21.05
C ARG A 746 -13.46 12.54 -21.53
N LEU A 747 -13.36 13.70 -20.86
CA LEU A 747 -12.31 14.68 -21.14
C LEU A 747 -10.93 14.11 -20.81
N MET A 748 -10.75 13.46 -19.66
CA MET A 748 -9.49 12.82 -19.27
C MET A 748 -9.08 11.73 -20.26
N LEU A 749 -9.99 10.84 -20.66
CA LEU A 749 -9.71 9.81 -21.66
C LEU A 749 -9.25 10.38 -22.99
N ARG A 750 -9.80 11.52 -23.40
CA ARG A 750 -9.44 12.18 -24.64
C ARG A 750 -8.11 12.94 -24.58
N ASN A 751 -7.86 13.64 -23.45
CA ASN A 751 -6.79 14.62 -23.37
C ASN A 751 -5.58 14.12 -22.55
N ASP A 752 -5.80 13.26 -21.54
CA ASP A 752 -4.81 12.97 -20.50
C ASP A 752 -4.37 11.48 -20.46
N LEU A 753 -4.94 10.62 -21.32
CA LEU A 753 -4.70 9.17 -21.28
C LEU A 753 -3.19 8.81 -21.40
N GLU A 754 -2.47 9.48 -22.30
CA GLU A 754 -1.04 9.28 -22.47
C GLU A 754 -0.26 9.73 -21.24
N GLN A 755 -0.68 10.82 -20.60
CA GLN A 755 -0.04 11.31 -19.38
C GLN A 755 -0.25 10.33 -18.20
N VAL A 756 -1.42 9.72 -18.09
CA VAL A 756 -1.68 8.64 -17.11
C VAL A 756 -0.76 7.43 -17.39
N ALA A 757 -0.62 7.03 -18.64
CA ALA A 757 0.28 5.94 -19.04
C ALA A 757 1.75 6.26 -18.71
N ARG A 758 2.19 7.49 -18.99
CA ARG A 758 3.54 7.99 -18.65
C ARG A 758 3.80 7.95 -17.16
N HIS A 759 2.84 8.45 -16.37
CA HIS A 759 2.97 8.48 -14.92
C HIS A 759 3.00 7.07 -14.32
N LEU A 760 2.09 6.17 -14.73
CA LEU A 760 2.09 4.80 -14.26
C LEU A 760 3.39 4.06 -14.62
N SER A 761 3.91 4.25 -15.86
CA SER A 761 5.21 3.69 -16.27
C SER A 761 6.34 4.18 -15.37
N SER A 762 6.35 5.47 -15.05
CA SER A 762 7.33 6.09 -14.14
C SER A 762 7.21 5.53 -12.73
N GLN A 763 5.98 5.43 -12.19
CA GLN A 763 5.74 4.86 -10.86
C GLN A 763 6.20 3.40 -10.77
N LEU A 764 5.91 2.57 -11.77
CA LEU A 764 6.38 1.18 -11.82
C LEU A 764 7.90 1.08 -11.86
N LEU A 765 8.57 1.95 -12.61
CA LEU A 765 10.04 2.03 -12.65
C LEU A 765 10.63 2.43 -11.28
N VAL A 766 10.09 3.49 -10.66
CA VAL A 766 10.54 3.94 -9.33
C VAL A 766 10.34 2.85 -8.29
N TYR A 767 9.15 2.26 -8.26
CA TYR A 767 8.81 1.18 -7.34
C TYR A 767 9.73 -0.05 -7.51
N ALA A 768 9.99 -0.46 -8.74
CA ALA A 768 10.82 -1.62 -9.06
C ALA A 768 12.31 -1.41 -8.77
N THR A 769 12.83 -0.20 -9.05
CA THR A 769 14.26 0.09 -8.98
C THR A 769 14.70 0.77 -7.69
N GLY A 770 13.78 1.45 -7.00
CA GLY A 770 14.10 2.30 -5.85
C GLY A 770 14.87 3.57 -6.20
N ALA A 771 14.85 3.98 -7.47
CA ALA A 771 15.47 5.20 -7.97
C ALA A 771 14.41 6.11 -8.62
N GLU A 772 14.40 7.37 -8.25
CA GLU A 772 13.54 8.38 -8.85
C GLU A 772 13.80 8.51 -10.36
N ILE A 773 12.79 8.93 -11.12
CA ILE A 773 12.96 9.28 -12.53
C ILE A 773 13.61 10.65 -12.60
N GLU A 774 14.83 10.69 -13.10
CA GLU A 774 15.55 11.94 -13.33
C GLU A 774 15.47 12.35 -14.80
N PHE A 775 15.99 13.53 -15.10
CA PHE A 775 15.88 14.13 -16.44
C PHE A 775 16.43 13.22 -17.55
N ALA A 776 17.55 12.55 -17.31
CA ALA A 776 18.18 11.63 -18.26
C ALA A 776 17.36 10.34 -18.53
N ASP A 777 16.41 10.00 -17.64
CA ASP A 777 15.57 8.79 -17.76
C ASP A 777 14.31 9.03 -18.61
N ARG A 778 13.95 10.29 -18.87
CA ARG A 778 12.68 10.67 -19.51
C ARG A 778 12.51 10.05 -20.89
N ASP A 779 13.57 10.01 -21.71
CA ASP A 779 13.50 9.40 -23.04
C ASP A 779 13.23 7.90 -23.01
N ALA A 780 13.71 7.19 -22.00
CA ALA A 780 13.41 5.77 -21.82
C ALA A 780 11.96 5.56 -21.42
N VAL A 781 11.40 6.41 -20.56
CA VAL A 781 9.97 6.39 -20.21
C VAL A 781 9.11 6.69 -21.44
N GLU A 782 9.46 7.73 -22.22
CA GLU A 782 8.77 8.05 -23.48
C GLU A 782 8.83 6.89 -24.48
N GLY A 783 9.96 6.19 -24.54
CA GLY A 783 10.10 4.97 -25.35
C GLY A 783 9.14 3.86 -24.94
N ILE A 784 8.94 3.65 -23.64
CA ILE A 784 7.94 2.68 -23.12
C ILE A 784 6.54 3.12 -23.57
N VAL A 785 6.15 4.35 -23.30
CA VAL A 785 4.83 4.91 -23.63
C VAL A 785 4.55 4.80 -25.13
N ALA A 786 5.53 5.16 -25.96
CA ALA A 786 5.37 5.09 -27.43
C ALA A 786 5.13 3.68 -27.95
N ARG A 787 5.76 2.65 -27.35
CA ARG A 787 5.53 1.25 -27.72
C ARG A 787 4.14 0.75 -27.31
N LEU A 788 3.60 1.24 -26.19
CA LEU A 788 2.29 0.84 -25.67
C LEU A 788 1.11 1.57 -26.31
N ARG A 789 1.35 2.72 -26.93
CA ARG A 789 0.33 3.59 -27.52
C ARG A 789 -0.62 2.88 -28.53
N PRO A 790 -0.12 2.05 -29.48
CA PRO A 790 -0.99 1.39 -30.46
C PRO A 790 -2.07 0.51 -29.85
N ASP A 791 -1.79 -0.08 -28.68
CA ASP A 791 -2.66 -1.06 -28.02
C ASP A 791 -3.45 -0.45 -26.83
N GLY A 792 -3.42 0.90 -26.67
CA GLY A 792 -4.16 1.60 -25.60
C GLY A 792 -3.51 1.44 -24.22
N TYR A 793 -2.19 1.28 -24.16
CA TYR A 793 -1.38 1.19 -22.94
C TYR A 793 -1.79 0.06 -22.00
N PRO A 794 -1.74 -1.22 -22.42
CA PRO A 794 -2.16 -2.34 -21.59
C PRO A 794 -1.20 -2.55 -20.42
N VAL A 795 -1.77 -2.74 -19.20
CA VAL A 795 -1.03 -2.67 -17.94
C VAL A 795 -0.04 -3.83 -17.77
N ARG A 796 -0.43 -5.07 -18.11
CA ARG A 796 0.51 -6.22 -18.05
C ARG A 796 1.65 -6.06 -19.04
N THR A 797 1.36 -5.63 -20.26
CA THR A 797 2.38 -5.33 -21.28
C THR A 797 3.30 -4.19 -20.81
N MET A 798 2.77 -3.20 -20.08
CA MET A 798 3.58 -2.12 -19.49
C MET A 798 4.61 -2.67 -18.51
N ILE A 799 4.28 -3.66 -17.69
CA ILE A 799 5.25 -4.33 -16.80
C ILE A 799 6.37 -5.00 -17.62
N HIS A 800 6.02 -5.68 -18.72
CA HIS A 800 7.02 -6.26 -19.61
C HIS A 800 7.96 -5.20 -20.20
N GLU A 801 7.42 -4.06 -20.64
CA GLU A 801 8.22 -2.97 -21.20
C GLU A 801 9.11 -2.30 -20.14
N VAL A 802 8.61 -2.17 -18.90
CA VAL A 802 9.41 -1.71 -17.75
C VAL A 802 10.57 -2.66 -17.50
N VAL A 803 10.32 -3.97 -17.40
CA VAL A 803 11.35 -4.99 -17.11
C VAL A 803 12.39 -5.09 -18.24
N ARG A 804 11.99 -4.89 -19.49
CA ARG A 804 12.89 -4.88 -20.66
C ARG A 804 13.75 -3.63 -20.76
N SER A 805 13.35 -2.53 -20.10
CA SER A 805 14.06 -1.25 -20.23
C SER A 805 15.46 -1.29 -19.62
N ASP A 806 16.37 -0.50 -20.19
CA ASP A 806 17.72 -0.31 -19.63
C ASP A 806 17.65 0.25 -18.19
N LEU A 807 16.64 1.07 -17.88
CA LEU A 807 16.42 1.61 -16.53
C LEU A 807 16.17 0.53 -15.49
N PHE A 808 15.49 -0.54 -15.87
CA PHE A 808 15.28 -1.69 -14.99
C PHE A 808 16.49 -2.64 -14.94
N ARG A 809 17.20 -2.81 -16.05
CA ARG A 809 18.29 -3.79 -16.17
C ARG A 809 19.67 -3.27 -15.74
N SER A 810 19.80 -1.96 -15.55
CA SER A 810 21.05 -1.33 -15.09
C SER A 810 21.02 -0.92 -13.62
N ARG A 811 22.23 -0.83 -13.04
CA ARG A 811 22.49 -0.31 -11.69
C ARG A 811 22.93 1.14 -11.72
#